data_9cfc613f0c8f32cb30c0b6cf51a3a022
#
_entry.id   9cfc613f0c8f32cb30c0b6cf51a3a022
#
_cell.length_a   1.000
_cell.length_b   1.000
_cell.length_c   1.000
_cell.angle_alpha   90.00
_cell.angle_beta   90.00
_cell.angle_gamma   90.00
#
_symmetry.space_group_name_H-M   'P 1'
#
loop_
_entity.id
_entity.type
_entity.pdbx_description
1 polymer ?
#
loop_
_entity_poly.entity_id
_entity_poly.type
_entity_poly.pdbx_seq_one_letter_code
_entity_poly.pdbx_strand_id
1 'polypeptide(L)'
;MPRSVQVAPAEVPPAPRWQGGWLPAGDLPLDEEREATVSFDRRGRCRLTLALDRPATGADVAALEDAADVLPNLYLFDLDDTADYPERHAEAFGLAQPLAPDAFNQSAEVELLAPPGGQELPRRLGRFGVPAVTPGSGPVDSSGPSASRSATLPNRGPGTAGEPRVERAPLQFERALLQAGRRLVAATRVSASGLCALALGVTLGVFVVVFTAATWTAHARFGTYGFDVGIYDQGTWLLSRARAPFVTVRGLDLLGQHAAYIMALIAPLYRVWADPRLLLLLQVLFLALPAVVLYRLGGRHLGHPAAGLAVAVAYLAYPGVQWAISWQFHPEAIAAGLLALAIAAADQRRHGRMALWLALAALCGGELGLVVAGFGLLLVAGGRRAVGWRTAGAGLAWFLLATYLLAPLHAGRVTRLFETDYGIAGTGPRALLASLATMAGHALQTGLANDGLFYLLLVFLPLLGLPLLAPRWLLPVAPPLLLNLAAVQPEHHQLRFHYLATAAPLLAAGAVAGLAVVRSARRQWLAPLLVLLVVVAGFTSWRYGPAPWARDPVAIPAGPTDQVRREALALVADGAPVSAQYNLVPHLGHRVEVYEFPNPFRAVNWGLDGDEHPPAALDRLRFVVVQRDLLGEQDRQLLDRLQTDPAWRTLLDRQEVVVLERREAGG
;
A
#
# COMPACT_ATOMS: atom_id res chain seq x y z
N MET A 1 -47.96 51.39 -4.10
CA MET A 1 -48.30 50.09 -4.74
C MET A 1 -47.03 49.58 -5.37
N PRO A 2 -46.37 48.57 -4.84
CA PRO A 2 -45.20 47.93 -5.47
C PRO A 2 -45.70 46.89 -6.46
N ARG A 3 -45.09 46.86 -7.65
CA ARG A 3 -45.34 45.90 -8.72
C ARG A 3 -44.76 44.53 -8.28
N SER A 4 -45.61 43.53 -8.26
CA SER A 4 -45.22 42.13 -8.13
C SER A 4 -44.52 41.68 -9.42
N VAL A 5 -43.27 41.32 -9.32
CA VAL A 5 -42.54 40.59 -10.35
C VAL A 5 -42.91 39.12 -10.15
N GLN A 6 -43.67 38.56 -11.11
CA GLN A 6 -43.84 37.11 -11.23
C GLN A 6 -42.53 36.54 -11.78
N VAL A 7 -41.84 35.77 -10.94
CA VAL A 7 -40.77 34.88 -11.39
C VAL A 7 -41.44 33.66 -12.02
N ALA A 8 -41.22 33.48 -13.33
CA ALA A 8 -41.59 32.24 -13.99
C ALA A 8 -40.89 31.05 -13.30
N PRO A 9 -41.54 29.90 -13.15
CA PRO A 9 -40.88 28.71 -12.65
C PRO A 9 -39.73 28.35 -13.58
N ALA A 10 -38.54 28.17 -13.01
CA ALA A 10 -37.41 27.65 -13.73
C ALA A 10 -37.82 26.32 -14.36
N GLU A 11 -37.68 26.20 -15.66
CA GLU A 11 -37.86 24.93 -16.37
C GLU A 11 -36.86 23.97 -15.76
N VAL A 12 -37.36 22.89 -15.17
CA VAL A 12 -36.55 21.74 -14.76
C VAL A 12 -35.87 21.24 -16.02
N PRO A 13 -34.52 21.20 -16.06
CA PRO A 13 -33.86 20.69 -17.25
C PRO A 13 -34.34 19.27 -17.52
N PRO A 14 -34.58 18.89 -18.78
CA PRO A 14 -35.06 17.54 -19.12
C PRO A 14 -34.05 16.52 -18.57
N ALA A 15 -34.59 15.49 -17.92
CA ALA A 15 -33.78 14.39 -17.38
C ALA A 15 -32.74 13.96 -18.43
N PRO A 16 -31.45 13.75 -18.01
CA PRO A 16 -30.37 13.45 -18.92
C PRO A 16 -30.75 12.23 -19.78
N ARG A 17 -30.77 12.42 -21.08
CA ARG A 17 -31.15 11.36 -22.02
C ARG A 17 -30.06 10.32 -22.04
N TRP A 18 -30.40 9.12 -21.61
CA TRP A 18 -29.60 7.90 -21.67
C TRP A 18 -29.01 7.70 -23.05
N GLN A 19 -27.70 7.83 -23.21
CA GLN A 19 -27.01 7.42 -24.41
C GLN A 19 -26.29 6.11 -24.16
N GLY A 20 -26.79 5.01 -24.75
CA GLY A 20 -26.07 3.73 -24.78
C GLY A 20 -25.88 3.02 -23.44
N GLY A 21 -26.70 3.31 -22.42
CA GLY A 21 -26.58 2.62 -21.10
C GLY A 21 -25.60 3.28 -20.13
N TRP A 22 -25.23 4.54 -20.36
CA TRP A 22 -24.34 5.33 -19.50
C TRP A 22 -25.09 6.54 -18.91
N LEU A 23 -24.98 6.75 -17.60
CA LEU A 23 -25.59 7.86 -16.88
C LEU A 23 -24.52 8.91 -16.56
N PRO A 24 -24.66 10.16 -17.02
CA PRO A 24 -23.73 11.24 -16.67
C PRO A 24 -23.72 11.51 -15.17
N ALA A 25 -22.53 11.74 -14.62
CA ALA A 25 -22.29 12.12 -13.23
C ALA A 25 -21.91 13.59 -13.09
N GLY A 26 -21.22 14.16 -14.08
CA GLY A 26 -20.76 15.54 -14.11
C GLY A 26 -19.70 15.73 -15.19
N ASP A 27 -19.20 16.95 -15.30
CA ASP A 27 -18.16 17.31 -16.25
C ASP A 27 -16.82 17.51 -15.51
N LEU A 28 -15.74 16.98 -16.08
CA LEU A 28 -14.38 17.09 -15.58
C LEU A 28 -13.60 18.07 -16.45
N PRO A 29 -13.13 19.20 -15.92
CA PRO A 29 -12.27 20.12 -16.68
C PRO A 29 -10.93 19.44 -16.97
N LEU A 30 -10.54 19.38 -18.24
CA LEU A 30 -9.26 18.89 -18.70
C LEU A 30 -8.22 20.02 -18.73
N ASP A 31 -8.67 21.23 -19.10
CA ASP A 31 -7.93 22.49 -19.09
C ASP A 31 -8.91 23.69 -19.20
N GLU A 32 -8.39 24.90 -19.48
CA GLU A 32 -9.19 26.14 -19.58
C GLU A 32 -10.23 26.13 -20.72
N GLU A 33 -10.09 25.23 -21.71
CA GLU A 33 -10.95 25.20 -22.92
C GLU A 33 -11.69 23.87 -23.12
N ARG A 34 -11.38 22.81 -22.32
CA ARG A 34 -11.89 21.47 -22.55
C ARG A 34 -12.45 20.84 -21.29
N GLU A 35 -13.64 20.27 -21.43
CA GLU A 35 -14.31 19.51 -20.37
C GLU A 35 -14.72 18.14 -20.90
N ALA A 36 -14.53 17.08 -20.13
CA ALA A 36 -14.97 15.75 -20.45
C ALA A 36 -16.11 15.32 -19.54
N THR A 37 -17.18 14.78 -20.10
CA THR A 37 -18.31 14.27 -19.33
C THR A 37 -17.95 12.91 -18.72
N VAL A 38 -18.06 12.81 -17.40
CA VAL A 38 -17.94 11.58 -16.63
C VAL A 38 -19.28 10.86 -16.61
N SER A 39 -19.32 9.58 -16.98
CA SER A 39 -20.54 8.78 -17.00
C SER A 39 -20.28 7.39 -16.45
N PHE A 40 -21.31 6.74 -15.87
CA PHE A 40 -21.22 5.38 -15.35
C PHE A 40 -22.27 4.47 -15.94
N ASP A 41 -21.89 3.22 -16.19
CA ASP A 41 -22.84 2.17 -16.59
C ASP A 41 -23.55 1.54 -15.37
N ARG A 42 -24.46 0.60 -15.61
CA ARG A 42 -25.23 -0.11 -14.57
C ARG A 42 -24.35 -0.77 -13.50
N ARG A 43 -23.07 -1.07 -13.80
CA ARG A 43 -22.12 -1.73 -12.91
C ARG A 43 -21.15 -0.76 -12.24
N GLY A 44 -21.33 0.54 -12.45
CA GLY A 44 -20.42 1.57 -11.95
C GLY A 44 -19.13 1.73 -12.76
N ARG A 45 -19.01 1.13 -13.97
CA ARG A 45 -17.83 1.36 -14.81
C ARG A 45 -17.84 2.77 -15.34
N CYS A 46 -16.73 3.46 -15.25
CA CYS A 46 -16.56 4.84 -15.66
C CYS A 46 -16.30 4.98 -17.16
N ARG A 47 -16.82 6.05 -17.76
CA ARG A 47 -16.47 6.51 -19.09
C ARG A 47 -16.26 8.02 -19.09
N LEU A 48 -15.15 8.47 -19.69
CA LEU A 48 -14.88 9.87 -20.00
C LEU A 48 -15.19 10.13 -21.47
N THR A 49 -16.07 11.07 -21.73
CA THR A 49 -16.43 11.48 -23.10
C THR A 49 -16.05 12.93 -23.32
N LEU A 50 -15.12 13.18 -24.25
CA LEU A 50 -14.78 14.53 -24.72
C LEU A 50 -15.49 14.78 -26.04
N ALA A 51 -16.42 15.73 -26.05
CA ALA A 51 -17.14 16.16 -27.27
C ALA A 51 -16.50 17.44 -27.81
N LEU A 52 -16.12 17.44 -29.11
CA LEU A 52 -15.52 18.58 -29.78
C LEU A 52 -16.40 18.98 -30.98
N ASP A 53 -16.52 20.27 -31.22
CA ASP A 53 -17.16 20.86 -32.41
C ASP A 53 -16.20 21.00 -33.60
N ARG A 54 -14.94 20.66 -33.41
CA ARG A 54 -13.84 20.68 -34.39
C ARG A 54 -13.17 19.30 -34.52
N PRO A 55 -12.42 19.05 -35.60
CA PRO A 55 -11.62 17.82 -35.69
C PRO A 55 -10.66 17.64 -34.53
N ALA A 56 -10.58 16.41 -34.00
CA ALA A 56 -9.72 16.08 -32.89
C ALA A 56 -8.21 16.14 -33.26
N THR A 57 -7.40 16.54 -32.33
CA THR A 57 -5.94 16.59 -32.42
C THR A 57 -5.29 15.56 -31.49
N GLY A 58 -3.98 15.33 -31.65
CA GLY A 58 -3.24 14.47 -30.73
C GLY A 58 -3.20 15.02 -29.30
N ALA A 59 -3.31 16.34 -29.12
CA ALA A 59 -3.37 16.95 -27.78
C ALA A 59 -4.72 16.69 -27.08
N ASP A 60 -5.82 16.57 -27.83
CA ASP A 60 -7.13 16.23 -27.25
C ASP A 60 -7.16 14.78 -26.76
N VAL A 61 -6.52 13.87 -27.49
CA VAL A 61 -6.38 12.47 -27.08
C VAL A 61 -5.52 12.35 -25.84
N ALA A 62 -4.35 13.03 -25.81
CA ALA A 62 -3.44 13.01 -24.67
C ALA A 62 -4.10 13.57 -23.41
N ALA A 63 -4.81 14.69 -23.50
CA ALA A 63 -5.50 15.26 -22.33
C ALA A 63 -6.59 14.34 -21.78
N LEU A 64 -7.31 13.62 -22.66
CA LEU A 64 -8.33 12.67 -22.25
C LEU A 64 -7.73 11.39 -21.64
N GLU A 65 -6.60 10.91 -22.17
CA GLU A 65 -5.86 9.77 -21.60
C GLU A 65 -5.26 10.13 -20.24
N ASP A 66 -4.63 11.31 -20.12
CA ASP A 66 -4.07 11.81 -18.84
C ASP A 66 -5.18 11.94 -17.78
N ALA A 67 -6.36 12.44 -18.14
CA ALA A 67 -7.49 12.53 -17.24
C ALA A 67 -8.01 11.14 -16.82
N ALA A 68 -8.05 10.18 -17.73
CA ALA A 68 -8.46 8.80 -17.44
C ALA A 68 -7.48 8.10 -16.47
N ASP A 69 -6.20 8.43 -16.53
CA ASP A 69 -5.18 7.89 -15.62
C ASP A 69 -5.25 8.50 -14.22
N VAL A 70 -5.77 9.73 -14.11
CA VAL A 70 -5.90 10.45 -12.82
C VAL A 70 -7.23 10.11 -12.13
N LEU A 71 -8.30 9.83 -12.88
CA LEU A 71 -9.65 9.59 -12.36
C LEU A 71 -9.75 8.48 -11.30
N PRO A 72 -9.03 7.34 -11.37
CA PRO A 72 -9.03 6.35 -10.31
C PRO A 72 -8.45 6.85 -8.98
N ASN A 73 -7.78 8.01 -8.99
CA ASN A 73 -7.17 8.65 -7.83
C ASN A 73 -7.97 9.87 -7.33
N LEU A 74 -8.95 10.33 -8.10
CA LEU A 74 -9.90 11.36 -7.67
C LEU A 74 -11.08 10.65 -7.00
N TYR A 75 -11.36 10.99 -5.76
CA TYR A 75 -12.63 10.64 -5.15
C TYR A 75 -13.73 11.34 -5.96
N LEU A 76 -14.62 10.57 -6.59
CA LEU A 76 -15.76 11.09 -7.35
C LEU A 76 -16.66 12.03 -6.54
N PHE A 77 -16.53 12.03 -5.22
CA PHE A 77 -17.25 12.86 -4.27
C PHE A 77 -16.65 14.27 -4.07
N ASP A 78 -15.52 14.58 -4.73
CA ASP A 78 -14.96 15.93 -4.77
C ASP A 78 -15.56 16.79 -5.90
N LEU A 79 -16.43 16.21 -6.74
CA LEU A 79 -17.20 16.96 -7.72
C LEU A 79 -18.49 17.46 -7.05
N ASP A 80 -18.71 18.76 -7.06
CA ASP A 80 -19.71 19.53 -6.29
C ASP A 80 -21.18 19.05 -6.35
N ASP A 81 -21.56 18.06 -7.14
CA ASP A 81 -22.94 17.65 -7.38
C ASP A 81 -23.17 16.13 -7.29
N THR A 82 -22.27 15.38 -6.62
CA THR A 82 -22.28 13.91 -6.64
C THR A 82 -22.70 13.24 -5.33
N ALA A 83 -22.99 13.98 -4.28
CA ALA A 83 -23.33 13.41 -2.97
C ALA A 83 -24.54 12.47 -3.01
N ASP A 84 -25.51 12.71 -3.90
CA ASP A 84 -26.71 11.89 -4.12
C ASP A 84 -26.61 11.00 -5.37
N TYR A 85 -25.43 10.96 -6.02
CA TYR A 85 -25.26 10.23 -7.28
C TYR A 85 -25.48 8.71 -7.15
N PRO A 86 -25.03 8.02 -6.09
CA PRO A 86 -25.31 6.60 -5.92
C PRO A 86 -26.80 6.27 -5.89
N GLU A 87 -27.61 7.10 -5.26
CA GLU A 87 -29.07 6.98 -5.20
C GLU A 87 -29.72 7.23 -6.55
N ARG A 88 -29.33 8.32 -7.24
CA ARG A 88 -29.78 8.65 -8.60
C ARG A 88 -29.41 7.57 -9.59
N HIS A 89 -28.19 7.01 -9.48
CA HIS A 89 -27.73 5.89 -10.30
C HIS A 89 -28.58 4.64 -10.06
N ALA A 90 -28.85 4.29 -8.79
CA ALA A 90 -29.66 3.13 -8.44
C ALA A 90 -31.09 3.27 -8.99
N GLU A 91 -31.71 4.44 -8.84
CA GLU A 91 -33.04 4.75 -9.37
C GLU A 91 -33.05 4.62 -10.89
N ALA A 92 -32.08 5.26 -11.55
CA ALA A 92 -31.96 5.26 -13.02
C ALA A 92 -31.81 3.85 -13.60
N PHE A 93 -31.05 2.97 -12.95
CA PHE A 93 -30.82 1.60 -13.42
C PHE A 93 -31.78 0.56 -12.80
N GLY A 94 -32.72 0.98 -11.95
CA GLY A 94 -33.65 0.07 -11.28
C GLY A 94 -32.91 -0.94 -10.38
N LEU A 95 -31.92 -0.49 -9.64
CA LEU A 95 -31.18 -1.31 -8.68
C LEU A 95 -31.93 -1.36 -7.35
N ALA A 96 -31.91 -2.49 -6.68
CA ALA A 96 -32.57 -2.66 -5.39
C ALA A 96 -31.91 -1.85 -4.25
N GLN A 97 -30.62 -1.50 -4.41
CA GLN A 97 -29.84 -0.67 -3.50
C GLN A 97 -28.81 0.13 -4.33
N PRO A 98 -28.39 1.33 -3.85
CA PRO A 98 -27.29 2.07 -4.45
C PRO A 98 -26.01 1.25 -4.48
N LEU A 99 -25.19 1.44 -5.52
CA LEU A 99 -23.85 0.91 -5.54
C LEU A 99 -23.01 1.61 -4.47
N ALA A 100 -22.08 0.88 -3.86
CA ALA A 100 -21.12 1.48 -2.95
C ALA A 100 -20.22 2.49 -3.71
N PRO A 101 -19.77 3.56 -3.08
CA PRO A 101 -18.99 4.62 -3.72
C PRO A 101 -17.77 4.13 -4.49
N ASP A 102 -17.09 3.11 -3.99
CA ASP A 102 -15.91 2.49 -4.60
C ASP A 102 -16.23 1.72 -5.91
N ALA A 103 -17.48 1.34 -6.15
CA ALA A 103 -17.90 0.74 -7.41
C ALA A 103 -17.76 1.71 -8.59
N PHE A 104 -17.73 3.01 -8.33
CA PHE A 104 -17.57 4.06 -9.33
C PHE A 104 -16.08 4.42 -9.61
N ASN A 105 -15.15 3.86 -8.85
CA ASN A 105 -13.72 4.20 -8.89
C ASN A 105 -12.88 3.21 -9.71
N GLN A 106 -13.46 2.59 -10.74
CA GLN A 106 -12.73 1.67 -11.63
C GLN A 106 -12.18 2.43 -12.85
N SER A 107 -11.17 1.84 -13.52
CA SER A 107 -10.55 2.40 -14.72
C SER A 107 -11.56 2.94 -15.73
N ALA A 108 -11.37 4.17 -16.20
CA ALA A 108 -12.25 4.84 -17.13
C ALA A 108 -12.04 4.34 -18.57
N GLU A 109 -13.14 4.12 -19.31
CA GLU A 109 -13.11 4.05 -20.76
C GLU A 109 -13.07 5.48 -21.31
N VAL A 110 -12.24 5.76 -22.33
CA VAL A 110 -12.20 7.08 -22.98
C VAL A 110 -12.94 7.04 -24.31
N GLU A 111 -13.76 8.07 -24.55
CA GLU A 111 -14.52 8.24 -25.79
C GLU A 111 -14.33 9.66 -26.32
N LEU A 112 -13.90 9.78 -27.57
CA LEU A 112 -13.71 11.05 -28.24
C LEU A 112 -14.74 11.21 -29.36
N LEU A 113 -15.61 12.22 -29.24
CA LEU A 113 -16.62 12.57 -30.22
C LEU A 113 -16.19 13.85 -30.94
N ALA A 114 -15.80 13.73 -32.21
CA ALA A 114 -15.40 14.87 -33.04
C ALA A 114 -15.88 14.70 -34.48
N PRO A 115 -16.09 15.81 -35.25
CA PRO A 115 -16.42 15.75 -36.66
C PRO A 115 -15.32 15.06 -37.47
N PRO A 116 -15.67 14.35 -38.59
CA PRO A 116 -14.67 13.75 -39.45
C PRO A 116 -13.89 14.81 -40.22
N GLY A 117 -12.58 14.81 -40.13
CA GLY A 117 -11.69 15.70 -40.88
C GLY A 117 -10.46 16.09 -40.06
N GLY A 118 -9.32 15.55 -40.36
CA GLY A 118 -8.03 15.79 -39.72
C GLY A 118 -7.11 14.59 -39.86
N GLN A 119 -5.83 14.73 -39.62
CA GLN A 119 -4.81 13.66 -39.75
C GLN A 119 -5.29 12.33 -39.13
N GLU A 120 -4.95 11.21 -39.79
CA GLU A 120 -5.24 9.88 -39.25
C GLU A 120 -4.70 9.79 -37.81
N LEU A 121 -5.59 9.84 -36.85
CA LEU A 121 -5.30 9.58 -35.44
C LEU A 121 -4.77 8.15 -35.32
N PRO A 122 -3.71 7.91 -34.57
CA PRO A 122 -3.20 6.56 -34.36
C PRO A 122 -4.33 5.69 -33.79
N ARG A 123 -4.64 4.58 -34.47
CA ARG A 123 -5.63 3.58 -34.08
C ARG A 123 -5.16 2.82 -32.84
N ARG A 124 -4.98 3.50 -31.71
CA ARG A 124 -4.73 2.91 -30.39
C ARG A 124 -5.48 3.68 -29.32
N LEU A 125 -6.79 3.71 -29.42
CA LEU A 125 -7.62 3.83 -28.23
C LEU A 125 -7.62 2.43 -27.60
N GLY A 126 -6.67 2.20 -26.69
CA GLY A 126 -6.53 0.93 -25.98
C GLY A 126 -7.72 0.71 -25.07
N ARG A 127 -8.53 -0.28 -25.38
CA ARG A 127 -9.45 -0.86 -24.40
C ARG A 127 -8.60 -1.41 -23.26
N PHE A 128 -8.61 -0.77 -22.12
CA PHE A 128 -8.23 -1.38 -20.84
C PHE A 128 -9.42 -2.19 -20.32
N GLY A 129 -9.61 -3.37 -20.91
CA GLY A 129 -10.60 -4.37 -20.51
C GLY A 129 -10.11 -5.73 -20.97
N VAL A 130 -10.20 -6.73 -20.09
CA VAL A 130 -9.91 -8.14 -20.35
C VAL A 130 -10.52 -8.58 -21.69
N PRO A 131 -9.79 -9.25 -22.61
CA PRO A 131 -10.35 -9.69 -23.89
C PRO A 131 -11.41 -10.75 -23.65
N ALA A 132 -12.64 -10.44 -24.05
CA ALA A 132 -13.70 -11.42 -24.19
C ALA A 132 -13.40 -12.31 -25.39
N VAL A 133 -13.27 -13.59 -25.13
CA VAL A 133 -13.22 -14.66 -26.13
C VAL A 133 -14.57 -14.70 -26.86
N THR A 134 -14.60 -14.47 -28.15
CA THR A 134 -15.73 -14.81 -29.00
C THR A 134 -15.35 -15.99 -29.88
N PRO A 135 -16.17 -17.06 -29.94
CA PRO A 135 -15.93 -18.19 -30.81
C PRO A 135 -16.64 -18.00 -32.15
N GLY A 136 -16.04 -18.49 -33.21
CA GLY A 136 -16.85 -18.80 -34.35
C GLY A 136 -16.23 -18.73 -35.74
N SER A 137 -16.21 -19.87 -36.28
CA SER A 137 -16.36 -20.29 -37.67
C SER A 137 -15.06 -20.41 -38.51
N GLY A 138 -14.75 -21.69 -38.74
CA GLY A 138 -13.87 -22.18 -39.79
C GLY A 138 -14.54 -22.15 -41.18
N PRO A 139 -14.25 -23.05 -42.13
CA PRO A 139 -13.00 -23.73 -42.44
C PRO A 139 -12.57 -23.44 -43.89
N VAL A 140 -11.50 -23.97 -44.42
CA VAL A 140 -11.31 -24.52 -45.78
C VAL A 140 -9.83 -24.70 -46.13
N ASP A 141 -9.44 -25.89 -46.23
CA ASP A 141 -8.87 -26.73 -47.30
C ASP A 141 -7.44 -26.48 -47.78
N SER A 142 -6.69 -27.48 -47.56
CA SER A 142 -6.20 -28.54 -48.47
C SER A 142 -4.90 -28.23 -49.20
N SER A 143 -4.08 -29.17 -49.10
CA SER A 143 -3.20 -29.87 -50.02
C SER A 143 -1.72 -29.94 -49.63
N GLY A 144 -1.29 -31.16 -49.32
CA GLY A 144 0.10 -31.59 -49.28
C GLY A 144 0.67 -31.77 -50.72
N PRO A 145 1.82 -32.40 -50.93
CA PRO A 145 2.09 -33.74 -50.42
C PRO A 145 3.55 -34.04 -49.98
N SER A 146 3.64 -35.07 -49.24
CA SER A 146 4.63 -36.13 -49.07
C SER A 146 5.91 -36.15 -49.92
N ALA A 147 7.03 -36.51 -49.27
CA ALA A 147 7.91 -37.60 -49.72
C ALA A 147 8.92 -38.01 -48.64
N SER A 148 8.76 -39.25 -48.28
CA SER A 148 9.69 -40.12 -47.59
C SER A 148 10.99 -40.33 -48.34
N ARG A 149 12.09 -40.62 -47.61
CA ARG A 149 12.96 -41.78 -47.93
C ARG A 149 14.00 -42.00 -46.82
N SER A 150 13.88 -43.20 -46.28
CA SER A 150 14.91 -43.95 -45.55
C SER A 150 16.06 -44.33 -46.46
N ALA A 151 17.28 -44.40 -45.93
CA ALA A 151 18.28 -45.36 -46.39
C ALA A 151 19.33 -45.65 -45.33
N THR A 152 19.42 -46.87 -45.06
CA THR A 152 20.23 -47.75 -44.22
C THR A 152 21.74 -47.65 -44.42
N LEU A 153 22.43 -48.03 -43.33
CA LEU A 153 23.87 -48.38 -43.23
C LEU A 153 24.33 -49.44 -44.25
N PRO A 154 25.67 -49.56 -44.48
CA PRO A 154 26.30 -50.72 -43.87
C PRO A 154 27.72 -50.54 -43.30
N ASN A 155 28.01 -51.45 -42.44
CA ASN A 155 29.20 -51.84 -41.74
C ASN A 155 30.26 -52.52 -42.64
N ARG A 156 31.59 -52.24 -42.38
CA ARG A 156 32.71 -53.20 -42.55
C ARG A 156 34.05 -52.58 -42.07
N GLY A 157 34.68 -53.20 -41.08
CA GLY A 157 36.12 -53.12 -40.88
C GLY A 157 36.82 -54.31 -41.59
N PRO A 158 38.09 -54.65 -41.26
CA PRO A 158 39.22 -53.94 -40.70
C PRO A 158 40.47 -53.98 -41.64
N GLY A 159 41.48 -53.16 -41.39
CA GLY A 159 42.75 -53.24 -42.14
C GLY A 159 43.90 -52.56 -41.40
N THR A 160 44.85 -53.38 -41.02
CA THR A 160 46.13 -53.08 -40.43
C THR A 160 47.06 -52.27 -41.34
N ALA A 161 47.70 -51.25 -40.80
CA ALA A 161 49.08 -50.89 -41.19
C ALA A 161 49.67 -49.88 -40.18
N GLY A 162 50.86 -50.18 -39.72
CA GLY A 162 51.56 -49.38 -38.72
C GLY A 162 52.15 -48.09 -39.26
N GLU A 163 52.22 -47.11 -38.38
CA GLU A 163 53.00 -45.89 -38.61
C GLU A 163 53.73 -45.47 -37.33
N PRO A 164 54.84 -44.72 -37.47
CA PRO A 164 55.89 -44.66 -36.45
C PRO A 164 55.55 -43.75 -35.29
N ARG A 165 56.04 -44.15 -34.10
CA ARG A 165 56.04 -43.33 -32.87
C ARG A 165 56.83 -42.07 -33.08
N VAL A 166 56.14 -40.91 -33.11
CA VAL A 166 56.75 -39.59 -32.89
C VAL A 166 56.72 -39.36 -31.38
N GLU A 167 57.86 -39.30 -30.73
CA GLU A 167 58.05 -38.87 -29.35
C GLU A 167 57.50 -37.47 -29.15
N ARG A 168 56.43 -37.35 -28.37
CA ARG A 168 55.92 -36.04 -27.88
C ARG A 168 56.50 -35.72 -26.52
N ALA A 169 57.56 -34.96 -26.49
CA ALA A 169 57.80 -34.01 -25.38
C ALA A 169 57.36 -32.67 -25.93
N PRO A 170 56.45 -31.94 -25.30
CA PRO A 170 56.55 -31.35 -24.00
C PRO A 170 55.17 -31.19 -23.27
N LEU A 171 54.79 -32.11 -22.48
CA LEU A 171 53.55 -32.03 -21.75
C LEU A 171 53.69 -31.45 -20.31
N GLN A 172 54.89 -31.04 -19.91
CA GLN A 172 55.10 -30.50 -18.58
C GLN A 172 54.68 -29.01 -18.47
N PHE A 173 54.88 -28.22 -19.48
CA PHE A 173 54.50 -26.80 -19.49
C PHE A 173 52.96 -26.62 -19.62
N GLU A 174 52.38 -27.40 -20.53
CA GLU A 174 50.90 -27.45 -20.68
C GLU A 174 50.21 -27.95 -19.41
N ARG A 175 50.75 -28.96 -18.75
CA ARG A 175 50.25 -29.46 -17.45
C ARG A 175 50.44 -28.43 -16.33
N ALA A 176 51.55 -27.67 -16.34
CA ALA A 176 51.77 -26.60 -15.37
C ALA A 176 50.85 -25.41 -15.61
N LEU A 177 50.58 -25.01 -16.87
CA LEU A 177 49.60 -23.99 -17.23
C LEU A 177 48.18 -24.42 -16.90
N LEU A 178 47.79 -25.66 -17.17
CA LEU A 178 46.47 -26.22 -16.78
C LEU A 178 46.32 -26.35 -15.27
N GLN A 179 47.41 -26.69 -14.55
CA GLN A 179 47.40 -26.69 -13.07
C GLN A 179 47.39 -25.27 -12.50
N ALA A 180 48.12 -24.33 -13.07
CA ALA A 180 48.05 -22.93 -12.68
C ALA A 180 46.67 -22.32 -12.97
N GLY A 181 46.09 -22.60 -14.15
CA GLY A 181 44.72 -22.23 -14.49
C GLY A 181 43.68 -22.86 -13.56
N ARG A 182 43.85 -24.16 -13.22
CA ARG A 182 42.97 -24.83 -12.21
C ARG A 182 43.14 -24.27 -10.79
N ARG A 183 44.34 -23.84 -10.40
CA ARG A 183 44.60 -23.19 -9.12
C ARG A 183 44.04 -21.77 -9.10
N LEU A 184 44.15 -21.01 -10.21
CA LEU A 184 43.53 -19.68 -10.36
C LEU A 184 41.96 -19.79 -10.30
N VAL A 185 41.41 -20.74 -11.05
CA VAL A 185 39.96 -21.04 -11.00
C VAL A 185 39.52 -21.60 -9.64
N ALA A 186 40.41 -22.34 -8.93
CA ALA A 186 40.13 -22.79 -7.56
C ALA A 186 40.27 -21.67 -6.53
N ALA A 187 41.22 -20.72 -6.73
CA ALA A 187 41.39 -19.56 -5.88
C ALA A 187 40.26 -18.51 -6.06
N THR A 188 39.63 -18.47 -7.24
CA THR A 188 38.47 -17.62 -7.54
C THR A 188 37.12 -18.32 -7.28
N ARG A 189 37.12 -19.53 -6.70
CA ARG A 189 35.86 -20.20 -6.29
C ARG A 189 35.24 -19.46 -5.10
N VAL A 190 34.56 -18.36 -5.38
CA VAL A 190 33.54 -17.83 -4.51
C VAL A 190 32.54 -18.99 -4.29
N SER A 191 32.36 -19.44 -3.06
CA SER A 191 31.43 -20.54 -2.76
C SER A 191 30.03 -20.17 -3.22
N ALA A 192 29.20 -21.12 -3.65
CA ALA A 192 27.82 -20.84 -4.02
C ALA A 192 27.05 -20.10 -2.91
N SER A 193 27.40 -20.36 -1.64
CA SER A 193 26.86 -19.62 -0.50
C SER A 193 27.33 -18.18 -0.47
N GLY A 194 28.59 -17.89 -0.81
CA GLY A 194 29.11 -16.53 -0.89
C GLY A 194 28.48 -15.71 -2.03
N LEU A 195 28.29 -16.34 -3.20
CA LEU A 195 27.58 -15.70 -4.32
C LEU A 195 26.11 -15.40 -3.97
N CYS A 196 25.40 -16.34 -3.36
CA CYS A 196 24.02 -16.10 -2.94
C CYS A 196 23.92 -15.03 -1.84
N ALA A 197 24.87 -14.99 -0.90
CA ALA A 197 24.91 -13.95 0.13
C ALA A 197 25.21 -12.57 -0.47
N LEU A 198 26.14 -12.48 -1.44
CA LEU A 198 26.40 -11.25 -2.18
C LEU A 198 25.17 -10.79 -2.97
N ALA A 199 24.52 -11.71 -3.70
CA ALA A 199 23.29 -11.41 -4.44
C ALA A 199 22.18 -10.89 -3.51
N LEU A 200 21.99 -11.52 -2.34
CA LEU A 200 21.07 -11.01 -1.33
C LEU A 200 21.45 -9.61 -0.86
N GLY A 201 22.75 -9.37 -0.56
CA GLY A 201 23.23 -8.06 -0.11
C GLY A 201 22.99 -6.97 -1.15
N VAL A 202 23.25 -7.26 -2.43
CA VAL A 202 22.98 -6.34 -3.55
C VAL A 202 21.47 -6.08 -3.68
N THR A 203 20.65 -7.13 -3.68
CA THR A 203 19.18 -6.99 -3.80
C THR A 203 18.60 -6.18 -2.64
N LEU A 204 19.03 -6.46 -1.41
CA LEU A 204 18.63 -5.68 -0.22
C LEU A 204 19.11 -4.22 -0.31
N GLY A 205 20.36 -4.01 -0.71
CA GLY A 205 20.91 -2.67 -0.86
C GLY A 205 20.12 -1.85 -1.89
N VAL A 206 19.84 -2.43 -3.05
CA VAL A 206 19.00 -1.80 -4.09
C VAL A 206 17.61 -1.52 -3.57
N PHE A 207 16.98 -2.50 -2.92
CA PHE A 207 15.63 -2.35 -2.35
C PHE A 207 15.57 -1.21 -1.33
N VAL A 208 16.48 -1.21 -0.35
CA VAL A 208 16.53 -0.17 0.69
C VAL A 208 16.78 1.21 0.07
N VAL A 209 17.74 1.33 -0.85
CA VAL A 209 18.05 2.62 -1.50
C VAL A 209 16.86 3.13 -2.30
N VAL A 210 16.27 2.27 -3.15
CA VAL A 210 15.15 2.67 -4.02
C VAL A 210 13.93 3.11 -3.20
N PHE A 211 13.51 2.31 -2.22
CA PHE A 211 12.32 2.64 -1.43
C PHE A 211 12.57 3.80 -0.45
N THR A 212 13.78 3.94 0.11
CA THR A 212 14.13 5.12 0.91
C THR A 212 14.10 6.39 0.04
N ALA A 213 14.70 6.33 -1.15
CA ALA A 213 14.67 7.47 -2.07
C ALA A 213 13.23 7.81 -2.49
N ALA A 214 12.39 6.82 -2.77
CA ALA A 214 10.99 7.02 -3.14
C ALA A 214 10.19 7.67 -2.00
N THR A 215 10.25 7.14 -0.79
CA THR A 215 9.50 7.67 0.37
C THR A 215 10.00 9.06 0.80
N TRP A 216 11.32 9.29 0.79
CA TRP A 216 11.86 10.61 1.09
C TRP A 216 11.55 11.64 0.00
N THR A 217 11.53 11.23 -1.26
CA THR A 217 11.11 12.11 -2.36
C THR A 217 9.62 12.44 -2.25
N ALA A 218 8.77 11.45 -1.92
CA ALA A 218 7.36 11.67 -1.69
C ALA A 218 7.17 12.69 -0.55
N HIS A 219 7.85 12.53 0.59
CA HIS A 219 7.82 13.50 1.68
C HIS A 219 8.29 14.88 1.20
N ALA A 220 9.45 15.00 0.55
CA ALA A 220 9.99 16.29 0.09
C ALA A 220 9.09 17.01 -0.93
N ARG A 221 8.17 16.28 -1.57
CA ARG A 221 7.16 16.76 -2.52
C ARG A 221 5.75 16.81 -1.93
N PHE A 222 5.63 16.86 -0.62
CA PHE A 222 4.35 16.98 0.10
C PHE A 222 3.38 15.81 -0.13
N GLY A 223 3.90 14.63 -0.42
CA GLY A 223 3.12 13.40 -0.58
C GLY A 223 3.00 12.56 0.70
N THR A 224 3.22 13.15 1.87
CA THR A 224 2.95 12.56 3.18
C THR A 224 1.85 13.35 3.89
N TYR A 225 1.06 12.67 4.73
CA TYR A 225 -0.19 13.21 5.24
C TYR A 225 -0.19 13.33 6.77
N GLY A 226 -1.01 14.27 7.27
CA GLY A 226 -1.18 14.53 8.69
C GLY A 226 -1.67 13.32 9.46
N PHE A 227 -2.66 12.61 8.90
CA PHE A 227 -3.34 11.50 9.60
C PHE A 227 -2.49 10.25 9.82
N ASP A 228 -1.39 10.06 9.10
CA ASP A 228 -0.48 8.93 9.30
C ASP A 228 0.87 9.42 9.80
N VAL A 229 1.74 9.87 8.89
CA VAL A 229 3.09 10.34 9.26
C VAL A 229 3.03 11.47 10.28
N GLY A 230 2.10 12.44 10.12
CA GLY A 230 2.00 13.57 11.04
C GLY A 230 1.64 13.17 12.47
N ILE A 231 0.74 12.18 12.64
CA ILE A 231 0.37 11.65 13.96
C ILE A 231 1.58 11.03 14.65
N TYR A 232 2.26 10.11 13.97
CA TYR A 232 3.40 9.40 14.55
C TYR A 232 4.62 10.29 14.74
N ASP A 233 4.85 11.25 13.83
CA ASP A 233 5.94 12.23 13.92
C ASP A 233 5.74 13.16 15.10
N GLN A 234 4.57 13.84 15.22
CA GLN A 234 4.27 14.71 16.35
C GLN A 234 4.36 13.95 17.69
N GLY A 235 3.72 12.79 17.78
CA GLY A 235 3.71 11.99 19.01
C GLY A 235 5.11 11.53 19.43
N THR A 236 5.93 11.07 18.48
CA THR A 236 7.32 10.66 18.73
C THR A 236 8.18 11.84 19.14
N TRP A 237 8.01 13.01 18.51
CA TRP A 237 8.71 14.22 18.87
C TRP A 237 8.36 14.66 20.31
N LEU A 238 7.08 14.65 20.68
CA LEU A 238 6.63 14.95 22.05
C LEU A 238 7.26 13.99 23.08
N LEU A 239 7.22 12.67 22.83
CA LEU A 239 7.86 11.65 23.66
C LEU A 239 9.36 11.90 23.80
N SER A 240 10.05 12.27 22.72
CA SER A 240 11.48 12.59 22.72
C SER A 240 11.84 13.76 23.63
N ARG A 241 10.89 14.65 23.88
CA ARG A 241 10.99 15.83 24.75
C ARG A 241 10.45 15.58 26.15
N ALA A 242 10.12 14.33 26.49
CA ALA A 242 9.48 13.93 27.75
C ALA A 242 8.16 14.70 28.02
N ARG A 243 7.39 14.97 26.96
CA ARG A 243 6.06 15.56 27.02
C ARG A 243 4.99 14.48 26.83
N ALA A 244 3.80 14.74 27.38
CA ALA A 244 2.63 13.91 27.09
C ALA A 244 2.41 13.85 25.57
N PRO A 245 2.27 12.66 24.96
CA PRO A 245 2.17 12.52 23.51
C PRO A 245 0.74 12.75 23.00
N PHE A 246 0.11 13.85 23.44
CA PHE A 246 -1.18 14.27 22.92
C PHE A 246 -1.01 14.87 21.53
N VAL A 247 -1.45 14.12 20.53
CA VAL A 247 -1.31 14.47 19.10
C VAL A 247 -2.47 15.36 18.70
N THR A 248 -2.20 16.64 18.50
CA THR A 248 -3.24 17.63 18.16
C THR A 248 -3.72 17.50 16.70
N VAL A 249 -2.98 16.84 15.82
CA VAL A 249 -3.46 16.47 14.48
C VAL A 249 -4.76 15.68 14.56
N ARG A 250 -4.85 14.72 15.48
CA ARG A 250 -6.00 13.83 15.63
C ARG A 250 -6.85 14.11 16.89
N GLY A 251 -6.32 14.87 17.84
CA GLY A 251 -6.98 15.11 19.13
C GLY A 251 -6.98 13.92 20.07
N LEU A 252 -5.97 13.05 19.99
CA LEU A 252 -5.84 11.84 20.78
C LEU A 252 -4.42 11.68 21.32
N ASP A 253 -4.28 11.03 22.47
CA ASP A 253 -2.99 10.55 22.93
C ASP A 253 -2.49 9.42 22.01
N LEU A 254 -1.23 9.50 21.56
CA LEU A 254 -0.62 8.53 20.67
C LEU A 254 -0.71 7.09 21.20
N LEU A 255 -0.53 6.91 22.51
CA LEU A 255 -0.58 5.59 23.17
C LEU A 255 -2.03 5.13 23.39
N GLY A 256 -2.99 6.07 23.37
CA GLY A 256 -4.42 5.80 23.51
C GLY A 256 -5.09 5.38 22.21
N GLN A 257 -4.52 5.70 21.06
CA GLN A 257 -5.13 5.40 19.76
C GLN A 257 -4.98 3.91 19.39
N HIS A 258 -3.75 3.41 19.29
CA HIS A 258 -3.46 2.03 18.87
C HIS A 258 -2.59 1.24 19.87
N ALA A 259 -2.36 1.78 21.06
CA ALA A 259 -1.42 1.22 22.03
C ALA A 259 -0.02 0.98 21.43
N ALA A 260 0.44 1.91 20.57
CA ALA A 260 1.70 1.81 19.85
C ALA A 260 2.92 2.20 20.74
N TYR A 261 3.14 1.46 21.83
CA TYR A 261 4.20 1.73 22.81
C TYR A 261 5.60 1.63 22.23
N ILE A 262 5.79 0.98 21.08
CA ILE A 262 7.07 0.91 20.36
C ILE A 262 7.60 2.32 20.04
N MET A 263 6.72 3.30 19.87
CA MET A 263 7.09 4.70 19.58
C MET A 263 7.88 5.32 20.72
N ALA A 264 7.63 4.93 21.97
CA ALA A 264 8.42 5.35 23.12
C ALA A 264 9.88 4.82 23.07
N LEU A 265 10.09 3.63 22.46
CA LEU A 265 11.43 3.07 22.24
C LEU A 265 12.13 3.72 21.04
N ILE A 266 11.38 4.26 20.08
CA ILE A 266 11.89 5.00 18.91
C ILE A 266 12.21 6.46 19.30
N ALA A 267 11.47 7.06 20.22
CA ALA A 267 11.58 8.47 20.60
C ALA A 267 13.00 8.95 20.94
N PRO A 268 13.88 8.15 21.61
CA PRO A 268 15.27 8.58 21.82
C PRO A 268 16.04 8.89 20.53
N LEU A 269 15.71 8.24 19.40
CA LEU A 269 16.35 8.51 18.11
C LEU A 269 16.00 9.93 17.60
N TYR A 270 14.83 10.46 17.96
CA TYR A 270 14.41 11.83 17.62
C TYR A 270 15.23 12.91 18.38
N ARG A 271 15.99 12.55 19.40
CA ARG A 271 16.96 13.48 20.00
C ARG A 271 18.20 13.67 19.15
N VAL A 272 18.50 12.66 18.28
CA VAL A 272 19.63 12.71 17.37
C VAL A 272 19.18 13.26 16.01
N TRP A 273 18.03 12.80 15.51
CA TRP A 273 17.50 13.22 14.23
C TRP A 273 15.97 13.32 14.30
N ALA A 274 15.47 14.50 14.65
CA ALA A 274 14.04 14.79 14.67
C ALA A 274 13.58 15.15 13.26
N ASP A 275 13.13 14.16 12.52
CA ASP A 275 12.68 14.29 11.13
C ASP A 275 11.77 13.10 10.78
N PRO A 276 10.58 13.30 10.17
CA PRO A 276 9.70 12.20 9.79
C PRO A 276 10.36 11.21 8.83
N ARG A 277 11.40 11.61 8.08
CA ARG A 277 12.20 10.71 7.23
C ARG A 277 12.89 9.59 8.00
N LEU A 278 13.12 9.77 9.31
CA LEU A 278 13.63 8.70 10.18
C LEU A 278 12.59 7.58 10.32
N LEU A 279 11.31 7.90 10.52
CA LEU A 279 10.24 6.90 10.61
C LEU A 279 10.10 6.14 9.29
N LEU A 280 10.11 6.86 8.16
CA LEU A 280 10.06 6.27 6.82
C LEU A 280 11.27 5.34 6.57
N LEU A 281 12.47 5.71 6.99
CA LEU A 281 13.66 4.86 6.89
C LEU A 281 13.52 3.60 7.76
N LEU A 282 13.07 3.73 9.01
CA LEU A 282 12.85 2.59 9.89
C LEU A 282 11.82 1.62 9.28
N GLN A 283 10.74 2.12 8.70
CA GLN A 283 9.75 1.32 7.97
C GLN A 283 10.41 0.49 6.86
N VAL A 284 11.21 1.11 6.00
CA VAL A 284 11.93 0.41 4.92
C VAL A 284 12.84 -0.67 5.48
N LEU A 285 13.63 -0.37 6.52
CA LEU A 285 14.59 -1.30 7.10
C LEU A 285 13.91 -2.50 7.75
N PHE A 286 12.83 -2.28 8.51
CA PHE A 286 12.12 -3.36 9.20
C PHE A 286 11.29 -4.22 8.24
N LEU A 287 10.78 -3.66 7.12
CA LEU A 287 10.13 -4.44 6.07
C LEU A 287 11.13 -5.16 5.15
N ALA A 288 12.37 -4.70 5.04
CA ALA A 288 13.43 -5.40 4.32
C ALA A 288 14.07 -6.55 5.15
N LEU A 289 14.13 -6.39 6.48
CA LEU A 289 14.77 -7.34 7.39
C LEU A 289 14.29 -8.80 7.26
N PRO A 290 12.99 -9.10 7.05
CA PRO A 290 12.51 -10.46 6.84
C PRO A 290 13.21 -11.21 5.71
N ALA A 291 13.67 -10.53 4.65
CA ALA A 291 14.39 -11.19 3.56
C ALA A 291 15.67 -11.91 4.03
N VAL A 292 16.40 -11.32 5.01
CA VAL A 292 17.59 -11.95 5.60
C VAL A 292 17.23 -13.21 6.38
N VAL A 293 16.12 -13.15 7.12
CA VAL A 293 15.62 -14.30 7.89
C VAL A 293 15.16 -15.41 6.94
N LEU A 294 14.39 -15.06 5.92
CA LEU A 294 13.86 -15.98 4.92
C LEU A 294 14.96 -16.65 4.09
N TYR A 295 16.02 -15.89 3.74
CA TYR A 295 17.21 -16.45 3.11
C TYR A 295 17.83 -17.57 3.96
N ARG A 296 18.03 -17.30 5.25
CA ARG A 296 18.62 -18.29 6.18
C ARG A 296 17.68 -19.46 6.44
N LEU A 297 16.38 -19.19 6.60
CA LEU A 297 15.34 -20.19 6.84
C LEU A 297 15.21 -21.12 5.61
N GLY A 298 15.07 -20.53 4.42
CA GLY A 298 14.96 -21.27 3.15
C GLY A 298 16.23 -22.09 2.87
N GLY A 299 17.41 -21.49 3.04
CA GLY A 299 18.68 -22.22 2.86
C GLY A 299 18.79 -23.45 3.74
N ARG A 300 18.36 -23.36 5.01
CA ARG A 300 18.38 -24.50 5.97
C ARG A 300 17.33 -25.55 5.64
N HIS A 301 16.08 -25.14 5.47
CA HIS A 301 14.97 -26.07 5.29
C HIS A 301 14.90 -26.69 3.89
N LEU A 302 15.38 -25.96 2.86
CA LEU A 302 15.39 -26.44 1.47
C LEU A 302 16.74 -27.00 1.04
N GLY A 303 17.79 -26.88 1.88
CA GLY A 303 19.09 -27.53 1.71
C GLY A 303 20.02 -26.88 0.69
N HIS A 304 19.71 -25.68 0.21
CA HIS A 304 20.58 -24.92 -0.71
C HIS A 304 20.40 -23.41 -0.53
N PRO A 305 21.48 -22.61 -0.48
CA PRO A 305 21.40 -21.16 -0.29
C PRO A 305 20.62 -20.43 -1.40
N ALA A 306 20.66 -20.92 -2.65
CA ALA A 306 19.88 -20.34 -3.74
C ALA A 306 18.36 -20.48 -3.53
N ALA A 307 17.90 -21.53 -2.84
CA ALA A 307 16.48 -21.65 -2.49
C ALA A 307 16.07 -20.58 -1.46
N GLY A 308 16.94 -20.31 -0.48
CA GLY A 308 16.74 -19.20 0.45
C GLY A 308 16.75 -17.83 -0.26
N LEU A 309 17.65 -17.64 -1.23
CA LEU A 309 17.71 -16.41 -2.05
C LEU A 309 16.41 -16.24 -2.85
N ALA A 310 15.91 -17.27 -3.51
CA ALA A 310 14.67 -17.20 -4.29
C ALA A 310 13.47 -16.76 -3.42
N VAL A 311 13.35 -17.31 -2.19
CA VAL A 311 12.27 -16.88 -1.26
C VAL A 311 12.48 -15.45 -0.79
N ALA A 312 13.71 -15.04 -0.49
CA ALA A 312 14.01 -13.67 -0.06
C ALA A 312 13.70 -12.65 -1.17
N VAL A 313 14.07 -12.96 -2.41
CA VAL A 313 13.75 -12.12 -3.59
C VAL A 313 12.22 -12.06 -3.81
N ALA A 314 11.53 -13.20 -3.72
CA ALA A 314 10.08 -13.23 -3.85
C ALA A 314 9.38 -12.40 -2.77
N TYR A 315 9.89 -12.41 -1.54
CA TYR A 315 9.38 -11.56 -0.46
C TYR A 315 9.58 -10.07 -0.74
N LEU A 316 10.77 -9.65 -1.20
CA LEU A 316 11.04 -8.26 -1.55
C LEU A 316 10.24 -7.80 -2.78
N ALA A 317 9.93 -8.71 -3.68
CA ALA A 317 9.06 -8.48 -4.83
C ALA A 317 7.56 -8.58 -4.49
N TYR A 318 7.19 -8.94 -3.25
CA TYR A 318 5.80 -9.07 -2.85
C TYR A 318 5.09 -7.71 -2.84
N PRO A 319 4.03 -7.50 -3.65
CA PRO A 319 3.38 -6.18 -3.74
C PRO A 319 2.90 -5.65 -2.39
N GLY A 320 2.36 -6.49 -1.51
CA GLY A 320 1.90 -6.08 -0.18
C GLY A 320 3.03 -5.53 0.71
N VAL A 321 4.28 -6.00 0.55
CA VAL A 321 5.45 -5.43 1.24
C VAL A 321 5.81 -4.07 0.64
N GLN A 322 5.80 -3.96 -0.68
CA GLN A 322 6.14 -2.73 -1.39
C GLN A 322 5.11 -1.63 -1.11
N TRP A 323 3.82 -1.95 -1.10
CA TRP A 323 2.76 -1.01 -0.75
C TRP A 323 2.83 -0.59 0.71
N ALA A 324 3.08 -1.51 1.64
CA ALA A 324 3.28 -1.17 3.05
C ALA A 324 4.45 -0.19 3.28
N ILE A 325 5.46 -0.18 2.39
CA ILE A 325 6.53 0.82 2.42
C ILE A 325 6.09 2.13 1.78
N SER A 326 5.42 2.06 0.63
CA SER A 326 5.07 3.24 -0.18
C SER A 326 3.90 4.02 0.38
N TRP A 327 3.09 3.39 1.24
CA TRP A 327 2.08 4.07 2.03
C TRP A 327 2.75 4.92 3.13
N GLN A 328 1.99 5.49 4.02
CA GLN A 328 2.50 6.29 5.13
C GLN A 328 3.20 5.41 6.20
N PHE A 329 3.90 6.02 7.17
CA PHE A 329 4.53 5.26 8.25
C PHE A 329 3.48 4.66 9.19
N HIS A 330 3.68 3.36 9.51
CA HIS A 330 2.86 2.64 10.50
C HIS A 330 3.75 1.73 11.37
N PRO A 331 3.47 1.62 12.69
CA PRO A 331 4.23 0.76 13.60
C PRO A 331 4.21 -0.73 13.22
N GLU A 332 3.19 -1.20 12.51
CA GLU A 332 3.05 -2.57 11.99
C GLU A 332 4.20 -2.95 11.04
N ALA A 333 4.78 -1.98 10.36
CA ALA A 333 5.98 -2.19 9.55
C ALA A 333 7.18 -2.60 10.42
N ILE A 334 7.31 -1.99 11.61
CA ILE A 334 8.34 -2.39 12.60
C ILE A 334 8.05 -3.81 13.10
N ALA A 335 6.77 -4.11 13.38
CA ALA A 335 6.36 -5.43 13.82
C ALA A 335 6.72 -6.53 12.81
N ALA A 336 6.63 -6.27 11.51
CA ALA A 336 6.99 -7.23 10.46
C ALA A 336 8.43 -7.74 10.61
N GLY A 337 9.39 -6.84 10.83
CA GLY A 337 10.79 -7.18 11.07
C GLY A 337 10.98 -7.97 12.38
N LEU A 338 10.30 -7.55 13.46
CA LEU A 338 10.36 -8.20 14.76
C LEU A 338 9.74 -9.62 14.72
N LEU A 339 8.63 -9.81 14.00
CA LEU A 339 8.02 -11.13 13.75
C LEU A 339 9.00 -12.05 12.99
N ALA A 340 9.71 -11.52 12.00
CA ALA A 340 10.72 -12.31 11.29
C ALA A 340 11.87 -12.75 12.24
N LEU A 341 12.33 -11.87 13.12
CA LEU A 341 13.33 -12.23 14.15
C LEU A 341 12.77 -13.27 15.12
N ALA A 342 11.48 -13.19 15.48
CA ALA A 342 10.82 -14.19 16.30
C ALA A 342 10.76 -15.56 15.60
N ILE A 343 10.45 -15.58 14.29
CA ILE A 343 10.51 -16.80 13.46
C ILE A 343 11.91 -17.41 13.49
N ALA A 344 12.95 -16.59 13.27
CA ALA A 344 14.34 -17.06 13.31
C ALA A 344 14.74 -17.63 14.68
N ALA A 345 14.30 -16.99 15.77
CA ALA A 345 14.55 -17.46 17.13
C ALA A 345 13.78 -18.75 17.44
N ALA A 346 12.51 -18.85 17.01
CA ALA A 346 11.68 -20.04 17.15
C ALA A 346 12.27 -21.24 16.41
N ASP A 347 12.76 -21.03 15.19
CA ASP A 347 13.43 -22.07 14.38
C ASP A 347 14.70 -22.58 15.06
N GLN A 348 15.47 -21.70 15.67
CA GLN A 348 16.67 -22.02 16.45
C GLN A 348 16.38 -22.53 17.87
N ARG A 349 15.10 -22.67 18.27
CA ARG A 349 14.64 -23.05 19.62
C ARG A 349 15.13 -22.10 20.74
N ARG A 350 15.41 -20.84 20.40
CA ARG A 350 15.83 -19.79 21.35
C ARG A 350 14.61 -19.07 21.93
N HIS A 351 13.89 -19.74 22.84
CA HIS A 351 12.58 -19.29 23.32
C HIS A 351 12.62 -17.92 24.00
N GLY A 352 13.67 -17.58 24.75
CA GLY A 352 13.81 -16.27 25.37
C GLY A 352 13.92 -15.12 24.34
N ARG A 353 14.73 -15.30 23.28
CA ARG A 353 14.80 -14.33 22.18
C ARG A 353 13.51 -14.24 21.39
N MET A 354 12.87 -15.39 21.15
CA MET A 354 11.54 -15.42 20.50
C MET A 354 10.54 -14.59 21.31
N ALA A 355 10.47 -14.82 22.63
CA ALA A 355 9.57 -14.07 23.51
C ALA A 355 9.87 -12.57 23.50
N LEU A 356 11.14 -12.18 23.51
CA LEU A 356 11.56 -10.77 23.40
C LEU A 356 11.05 -10.13 22.12
N TRP A 357 11.27 -10.78 20.96
CA TRP A 357 10.87 -10.22 19.67
C TRP A 357 9.35 -10.17 19.50
N LEU A 358 8.63 -11.19 20.02
CA LEU A 358 7.16 -11.17 20.04
C LEU A 358 6.61 -10.10 20.98
N ALA A 359 7.23 -9.87 22.14
CA ALA A 359 6.84 -8.80 23.04
C ALA A 359 7.03 -7.41 22.39
N LEU A 360 8.20 -7.18 21.75
CA LEU A 360 8.44 -5.93 21.03
C LEU A 360 7.48 -5.76 19.84
N ALA A 361 7.16 -6.83 19.13
CA ALA A 361 6.14 -6.78 18.05
C ALA A 361 4.76 -6.42 18.62
N ALA A 362 4.38 -6.97 19.75
CA ALA A 362 3.10 -6.64 20.42
C ALA A 362 3.02 -5.16 20.84
N LEU A 363 4.15 -4.51 21.18
CA LEU A 363 4.19 -3.07 21.49
C LEU A 363 3.91 -2.17 20.27
N CYS A 364 3.86 -2.73 19.05
CA CYS A 364 3.53 -1.97 17.84
C CYS A 364 2.02 -1.72 17.69
N GLY A 365 1.16 -2.47 18.40
CA GLY A 365 -0.29 -2.30 18.37
C GLY A 365 -1.00 -3.30 19.27
N GLY A 366 -2.20 -2.95 19.73
CA GLY A 366 -3.01 -3.83 20.58
C GLY A 366 -3.42 -5.13 19.86
N GLU A 367 -3.85 -5.02 18.61
CA GLU A 367 -4.27 -6.13 17.74
C GLU A 367 -3.12 -7.10 17.41
N LEU A 368 -1.86 -6.67 17.49
CA LEU A 368 -0.68 -7.55 17.31
C LEU A 368 -0.64 -8.65 18.37
N GLY A 369 -1.32 -8.48 19.50
CA GLY A 369 -1.54 -9.54 20.47
C GLY A 369 -2.22 -10.77 19.85
N LEU A 370 -3.15 -10.59 18.92
CA LEU A 370 -3.80 -11.69 18.21
C LEU A 370 -2.84 -12.43 17.27
N VAL A 371 -1.91 -11.70 16.62
CA VAL A 371 -0.84 -12.30 15.80
C VAL A 371 0.09 -13.14 16.67
N VAL A 372 0.47 -12.61 17.85
CA VAL A 372 1.30 -13.33 18.85
C VAL A 372 0.55 -14.57 19.37
N ALA A 373 -0.77 -14.47 19.60
CA ALA A 373 -1.58 -15.63 19.99
C ALA A 373 -1.60 -16.69 18.90
N GLY A 374 -1.82 -16.31 17.64
CA GLY A 374 -1.74 -17.20 16.49
C GLY A 374 -0.35 -17.84 16.33
N PHE A 375 0.73 -17.09 16.60
CA PHE A 375 2.09 -17.64 16.63
C PHE A 375 2.26 -18.68 17.73
N GLY A 376 1.66 -18.47 18.89
CA GLY A 376 1.58 -19.47 19.96
C GLY A 376 0.88 -20.75 19.51
N LEU A 377 -0.25 -20.63 18.79
CA LEU A 377 -0.97 -21.78 18.22
C LEU A 377 -0.15 -22.50 17.15
N LEU A 378 0.62 -21.78 16.31
CA LEU A 378 1.58 -22.37 15.38
C LEU A 378 2.60 -23.26 16.12
N LEU A 379 3.12 -22.80 17.28
CA LEU A 379 4.03 -23.58 18.10
C LEU A 379 3.36 -24.82 18.71
N VAL A 380 2.09 -24.71 19.15
CA VAL A 380 1.30 -25.85 19.65
C VAL A 380 1.13 -26.89 18.54
N ALA A 381 0.69 -26.46 17.34
CA ALA A 381 0.54 -27.32 16.16
C ALA A 381 1.90 -27.93 15.70
N GLY A 382 3.01 -27.27 16.01
CA GLY A 382 4.37 -27.76 15.82
C GLY A 382 4.90 -28.68 16.92
N GLY A 383 4.05 -29.12 17.86
CA GLY A 383 4.39 -30.03 18.96
C GLY A 383 5.01 -29.35 20.20
N ARG A 384 5.19 -28.03 20.19
CA ARG A 384 5.79 -27.26 21.31
C ARG A 384 4.72 -26.74 22.27
N ARG A 385 3.90 -27.65 22.83
CA ARG A 385 2.65 -27.33 23.53
C ARG A 385 2.82 -26.30 24.66
N ALA A 386 3.77 -26.55 25.60
CA ALA A 386 3.94 -25.69 26.78
C ALA A 386 4.34 -24.24 26.41
N VAL A 387 5.32 -24.11 25.52
CA VAL A 387 5.77 -22.79 25.04
C VAL A 387 4.66 -22.13 24.20
N GLY A 388 4.02 -22.92 23.33
CA GLY A 388 2.96 -22.43 22.46
C GLY A 388 1.75 -21.89 23.24
N TRP A 389 1.24 -22.61 24.23
CA TRP A 389 0.11 -22.13 25.05
C TRP A 389 0.48 -20.91 25.88
N ARG A 390 1.70 -20.83 26.43
CA ARG A 390 2.16 -19.62 27.13
C ARG A 390 2.22 -18.41 26.19
N THR A 391 2.73 -18.61 24.97
CA THR A 391 2.80 -17.54 23.94
C THR A 391 1.39 -17.13 23.52
N ALA A 392 0.48 -18.09 23.29
CA ALA A 392 -0.89 -17.80 22.91
C ALA A 392 -1.65 -17.02 24.01
N GLY A 393 -1.49 -17.48 25.27
CA GLY A 393 -2.08 -16.79 26.42
C GLY A 393 -1.54 -15.38 26.63
N ALA A 394 -0.21 -15.19 26.47
CA ALA A 394 0.43 -13.88 26.57
C ALA A 394 -0.04 -12.93 25.46
N GLY A 395 -0.18 -13.42 24.21
CA GLY A 395 -0.70 -12.62 23.10
C GLY A 395 -2.15 -12.18 23.33
N LEU A 396 -3.01 -13.10 23.75
CA LEU A 396 -4.41 -12.78 24.07
C LEU A 396 -4.52 -11.81 25.26
N ALA A 397 -3.71 -12.03 26.30
CA ALA A 397 -3.65 -11.13 27.44
C ALA A 397 -3.19 -9.73 27.04
N TRP A 398 -2.20 -9.60 26.14
CA TRP A 398 -1.78 -8.31 25.61
C TRP A 398 -2.92 -7.63 24.83
N PHE A 399 -3.58 -8.33 23.93
CA PHE A 399 -4.73 -7.79 23.18
C PHE A 399 -5.80 -7.21 24.13
N LEU A 400 -6.21 -7.98 25.12
CA LEU A 400 -7.23 -7.54 26.09
C LEU A 400 -6.73 -6.37 26.94
N LEU A 401 -5.47 -6.44 27.43
CA LEU A 401 -4.86 -5.39 28.23
C LEU A 401 -4.73 -4.08 27.42
N ALA A 402 -4.18 -4.15 26.22
CA ALA A 402 -3.95 -2.99 25.37
C ALA A 402 -5.26 -2.32 24.96
N THR A 403 -6.25 -3.12 24.51
CA THR A 403 -7.50 -2.59 23.97
C THR A 403 -8.44 -2.08 25.06
N TYR A 404 -8.57 -2.81 26.21
CA TYR A 404 -9.60 -2.52 27.19
C TYR A 404 -9.07 -1.87 28.49
N LEU A 405 -7.77 -1.74 28.66
CA LEU A 405 -7.20 -1.06 29.81
C LEU A 405 -6.22 0.04 29.41
N LEU A 406 -5.17 -0.26 28.63
CA LEU A 406 -4.10 0.70 28.37
C LEU A 406 -4.53 1.83 27.43
N ALA A 407 -5.18 1.52 26.30
CA ALA A 407 -5.70 2.54 25.41
C ALA A 407 -6.73 3.45 26.11
N PRO A 408 -7.72 2.94 26.84
CA PRO A 408 -8.64 3.77 27.63
C PRO A 408 -7.98 4.62 28.73
N LEU A 409 -6.92 4.14 29.37
CA LEU A 409 -6.17 4.92 30.37
C LEU A 409 -5.55 6.18 29.76
N HIS A 410 -5.09 6.10 28.52
CA HIS A 410 -4.51 7.23 27.81
C HIS A 410 -5.57 8.11 27.11
N ALA A 411 -6.61 7.50 26.58
CA ALA A 411 -7.66 8.22 25.86
C ALA A 411 -8.79 8.77 26.75
N GLY A 412 -8.80 8.41 28.04
CA GLY A 412 -9.86 8.78 28.99
C GLY A 412 -11.14 7.94 28.91
N ARG A 413 -11.32 7.18 27.83
CA ARG A 413 -12.44 6.22 27.63
C ARG A 413 -12.04 5.16 26.60
N VAL A 414 -12.81 4.09 26.48
CA VAL A 414 -12.62 3.10 25.41
C VAL A 414 -12.82 3.80 24.07
N THR A 415 -11.82 3.67 23.19
CA THR A 415 -11.89 4.28 21.85
C THR A 415 -12.95 3.55 21.01
N ARG A 416 -13.69 4.29 20.20
CA ARG A 416 -14.66 3.71 19.26
C ARG A 416 -14.00 3.19 17.96
N LEU A 417 -12.66 3.18 17.85
CA LEU A 417 -11.99 2.72 16.64
C LEU A 417 -12.43 1.32 16.23
N PHE A 418 -12.54 0.38 17.18
CA PHE A 418 -13.06 -0.95 16.88
C PHE A 418 -14.55 -0.94 16.46
N GLU A 419 -15.35 -0.01 16.99
CA GLU A 419 -16.75 0.13 16.59
C GLU A 419 -16.84 0.63 15.16
N THR A 420 -16.05 1.65 14.83
CA THR A 420 -16.04 2.28 13.50
C THR A 420 -15.49 1.35 12.44
N ASP A 421 -14.34 0.69 12.71
CA ASP A 421 -13.67 -0.13 11.73
C ASP A 421 -14.35 -1.48 11.49
N TYR A 422 -15.03 -2.03 12.49
CA TYR A 422 -15.61 -3.37 12.42
C TYR A 422 -17.12 -3.40 12.67
N GLY A 423 -17.78 -2.25 12.77
CA GLY A 423 -19.24 -2.17 13.01
C GLY A 423 -19.66 -2.82 14.33
N ILE A 424 -18.80 -2.84 15.36
CA ILE A 424 -19.09 -3.46 16.66
C ILE A 424 -19.99 -2.53 17.45
N ALA A 425 -21.19 -2.99 17.78
CA ALA A 425 -22.12 -2.22 18.61
C ALA A 425 -21.76 -2.32 20.10
N GLY A 426 -21.25 -1.21 20.65
CA GLY A 426 -20.93 -1.06 22.07
C GLY A 426 -19.47 -1.35 22.42
N THR A 427 -19.06 -0.91 23.60
CA THR A 427 -17.69 -0.94 24.09
C THR A 427 -17.45 -2.10 25.07
N GLY A 428 -16.29 -2.74 24.97
CA GLY A 428 -15.84 -3.74 25.93
C GLY A 428 -15.87 -5.19 25.43
N PRO A 429 -15.29 -6.12 26.21
CA PRO A 429 -15.11 -7.52 25.79
C PRO A 429 -16.42 -8.27 25.49
N ARG A 430 -17.54 -7.90 26.16
CA ARG A 430 -18.86 -8.52 25.91
C ARG A 430 -19.40 -8.10 24.55
N ALA A 431 -19.25 -6.83 24.16
CA ALA A 431 -19.68 -6.34 22.85
C ALA A 431 -18.88 -7.01 21.73
N LEU A 432 -17.55 -7.16 21.90
CA LEU A 432 -16.71 -7.90 20.98
C LEU A 432 -17.20 -9.35 20.82
N LEU A 433 -17.44 -10.06 21.93
CA LEU A 433 -17.93 -11.45 21.87
C LEU A 433 -19.28 -11.56 21.16
N ALA A 434 -20.21 -10.62 21.45
CA ALA A 434 -21.52 -10.58 20.79
C ALA A 434 -21.39 -10.30 19.28
N SER A 435 -20.41 -9.52 18.86
CA SER A 435 -20.19 -9.15 17.45
C SER A 435 -19.37 -10.17 16.65
N LEU A 436 -18.77 -11.18 17.29
CA LEU A 436 -17.90 -12.15 16.58
C LEU A 436 -18.62 -12.87 15.42
N ALA A 437 -19.89 -13.23 15.60
CA ALA A 437 -20.69 -13.88 14.56
C ALA A 437 -20.93 -12.93 13.37
N THR A 438 -21.24 -11.67 13.65
CA THR A 438 -21.46 -10.62 12.64
C THR A 438 -20.15 -10.33 11.89
N MET A 439 -19.02 -10.17 12.60
CA MET A 439 -17.71 -9.99 12.01
C MET A 439 -17.30 -11.19 11.13
N ALA A 440 -17.56 -12.41 11.60
CA ALA A 440 -17.28 -13.62 10.81
C ALA A 440 -18.18 -13.70 9.56
N GLY A 441 -19.45 -13.33 9.69
CA GLY A 441 -20.38 -13.24 8.57
C GLY A 441 -19.94 -12.20 7.55
N HIS A 442 -19.55 -11.01 8.00
CA HIS A 442 -19.04 -9.94 7.15
C HIS A 442 -17.72 -10.34 6.47
N ALA A 443 -16.76 -10.91 7.22
CA ALA A 443 -15.51 -11.41 6.64
C ALA A 443 -15.73 -12.48 5.58
N LEU A 444 -16.72 -13.36 5.77
CA LEU A 444 -17.10 -14.37 4.78
C LEU A 444 -17.73 -13.73 3.54
N GLN A 445 -18.66 -12.80 3.75
CA GLN A 445 -19.32 -12.08 2.66
C GLN A 445 -18.30 -11.28 1.84
N THR A 446 -17.46 -10.50 2.48
CA THR A 446 -16.38 -9.74 1.84
C THR A 446 -15.40 -10.70 1.13
N GLY A 447 -14.95 -11.77 1.80
CA GLY A 447 -14.02 -12.75 1.23
C GLY A 447 -14.56 -13.52 0.03
N LEU A 448 -15.88 -13.62 -0.11
CA LEU A 448 -16.55 -14.25 -1.27
C LEU A 448 -16.96 -13.24 -2.34
N ALA A 449 -16.94 -11.95 -2.05
CA ALA A 449 -17.15 -10.89 -3.03
C ALA A 449 -15.97 -10.82 -4.03
N ASN A 450 -16.19 -10.24 -5.20
CA ASN A 450 -15.17 -10.15 -6.24
C ASN A 450 -13.89 -9.46 -5.74
N ASP A 451 -14.01 -8.39 -4.97
CA ASP A 451 -12.87 -7.63 -4.44
C ASP A 451 -12.12 -8.42 -3.36
N GLY A 452 -12.82 -9.08 -2.46
CA GLY A 452 -12.23 -9.95 -1.45
C GLY A 452 -11.55 -11.18 -2.04
N LEU A 453 -12.15 -11.81 -3.07
CA LEU A 453 -11.51 -12.91 -3.80
C LEU A 453 -10.25 -12.43 -4.52
N PHE A 454 -10.30 -11.24 -5.14
CA PHE A 454 -9.14 -10.65 -5.80
C PHE A 454 -8.06 -10.29 -4.78
N TYR A 455 -8.43 -9.69 -3.65
CA TYR A 455 -7.50 -9.46 -2.54
C TYR A 455 -6.83 -10.74 -2.06
N LEU A 456 -7.60 -11.80 -1.77
CA LEU A 456 -7.07 -13.09 -1.34
C LEU A 456 -6.17 -13.72 -2.43
N LEU A 457 -6.54 -13.60 -3.71
CA LEU A 457 -5.70 -14.02 -4.82
C LEU A 457 -4.34 -13.30 -4.74
N LEU A 458 -4.33 -11.98 -4.60
CA LEU A 458 -3.11 -11.20 -4.54
C LEU A 458 -2.30 -11.42 -3.25
N VAL A 459 -2.93 -11.85 -2.16
CA VAL A 459 -2.25 -12.28 -0.94
C VAL A 459 -1.46 -13.57 -1.15
N PHE A 460 -2.00 -14.53 -1.89
CA PHE A 460 -1.38 -15.86 -2.02
C PHE A 460 -0.62 -16.06 -3.33
N LEU A 461 -1.03 -15.42 -4.43
CA LEU A 461 -0.45 -15.61 -5.76
C LEU A 461 1.05 -15.30 -5.84
N PRO A 462 1.57 -14.19 -5.26
CA PRO A 462 3.00 -13.89 -5.32
C PRO A 462 3.88 -14.97 -4.68
N LEU A 463 3.29 -15.76 -3.77
CA LEU A 463 3.91 -16.89 -3.11
C LEU A 463 3.41 -18.25 -3.66
N LEU A 464 2.79 -18.28 -4.85
CA LEU A 464 2.26 -19.48 -5.53
C LEU A 464 1.28 -20.31 -4.66
N GLY A 465 0.59 -19.70 -3.70
CA GLY A 465 -0.25 -20.43 -2.76
C GLY A 465 0.52 -21.42 -1.85
N LEU A 466 1.85 -21.39 -1.86
CA LEU A 466 2.68 -22.32 -1.08
C LEU A 466 2.39 -22.35 0.42
N PRO A 467 2.00 -21.23 1.09
CA PRO A 467 1.60 -21.28 2.49
C PRO A 467 0.43 -22.23 2.78
N LEU A 468 -0.47 -22.45 1.81
CA LEU A 468 -1.62 -23.35 1.93
C LEU A 468 -1.20 -24.83 2.05
N LEU A 469 -0.01 -25.18 1.56
CA LEU A 469 0.56 -26.54 1.73
C LEU A 469 1.11 -26.78 3.14
N ALA A 470 1.20 -25.74 3.97
CA ALA A 470 1.64 -25.81 5.35
C ALA A 470 0.64 -25.07 6.28
N PRO A 471 -0.62 -25.56 6.39
CA PRO A 471 -1.75 -24.77 6.94
C PRO A 471 -1.55 -24.29 8.37
N ARG A 472 -0.71 -24.95 9.16
CA ARG A 472 -0.36 -24.44 10.49
C ARG A 472 0.24 -23.03 10.48
N TRP A 473 0.91 -22.62 9.38
CA TRP A 473 1.45 -21.27 9.24
C TRP A 473 0.38 -20.20 8.99
N LEU A 474 -0.84 -20.62 8.66
CA LEU A 474 -1.96 -19.70 8.57
C LEU A 474 -2.48 -19.26 9.95
N LEU A 475 -2.16 -19.97 11.03
CA LEU A 475 -2.61 -19.61 12.38
C LEU A 475 -2.20 -18.20 12.82
N PRO A 476 -0.95 -17.74 12.66
CA PRO A 476 -0.57 -16.35 12.96
C PRO A 476 -0.97 -15.36 11.86
N VAL A 477 -1.29 -15.83 10.65
CA VAL A 477 -1.72 -15.00 9.51
C VAL A 477 -3.23 -14.73 9.57
N ALA A 478 -4.01 -15.68 10.09
CA ALA A 478 -5.47 -15.59 10.13
C ALA A 478 -5.99 -14.34 10.85
N PRO A 479 -5.48 -13.93 12.03
CA PRO A 479 -5.99 -12.73 12.69
C PRO A 479 -5.94 -11.48 11.81
N PRO A 480 -4.80 -11.04 11.24
CA PRO A 480 -4.78 -9.84 10.41
C PRO A 480 -5.62 -9.99 9.13
N LEU A 481 -5.63 -11.17 8.48
CA LEU A 481 -6.46 -11.36 7.28
C LEU A 481 -7.97 -11.34 7.60
N LEU A 482 -8.37 -11.96 8.70
CA LEU A 482 -9.79 -11.95 9.11
C LEU A 482 -10.23 -10.54 9.53
N LEU A 483 -9.38 -9.79 10.22
CA LEU A 483 -9.66 -8.40 10.56
C LEU A 483 -9.78 -7.55 9.28
N ASN A 484 -8.87 -7.70 8.32
CA ASN A 484 -8.96 -6.98 7.05
C ASN A 484 -10.25 -7.27 6.29
N LEU A 485 -10.70 -8.53 6.26
CA LEU A 485 -11.96 -8.92 5.61
C LEU A 485 -13.20 -8.56 6.42
N ALA A 486 -13.09 -8.44 7.74
CA ALA A 486 -14.20 -8.06 8.62
C ALA A 486 -14.37 -6.54 8.74
N ALA A 487 -13.41 -5.75 8.28
CA ALA A 487 -13.47 -4.31 8.33
C ALA A 487 -14.59 -3.77 7.43
N VAL A 488 -15.25 -2.73 7.89
CA VAL A 488 -16.33 -2.03 7.16
C VAL A 488 -15.72 -1.19 6.03
N GLN A 489 -14.55 -0.61 6.28
CA GLN A 489 -13.85 0.21 5.30
C GLN A 489 -13.15 -0.67 4.25
N PRO A 490 -13.37 -0.42 2.95
CA PRO A 490 -12.82 -1.21 1.86
C PRO A 490 -11.29 -1.15 1.76
N GLU A 491 -10.66 -0.13 2.33
CA GLU A 491 -9.19 0.05 2.33
C GLU A 491 -8.45 -1.12 2.99
N HIS A 492 -9.07 -1.77 4.00
CA HIS A 492 -8.46 -2.86 4.74
C HIS A 492 -8.19 -4.11 3.87
N HIS A 493 -9.00 -4.36 2.86
CA HIS A 493 -8.81 -5.48 1.93
C HIS A 493 -8.29 -5.03 0.55
N GLN A 494 -7.47 -3.97 0.53
CA GLN A 494 -6.72 -3.53 -0.64
C GLN A 494 -5.22 -3.63 -0.39
N LEU A 495 -4.46 -4.07 -1.41
CA LEU A 495 -3.00 -4.19 -1.30
C LEU A 495 -2.27 -2.85 -1.15
N ARG A 496 -2.87 -1.77 -1.64
CA ARG A 496 -2.24 -0.44 -1.71
C ARG A 496 -2.01 0.21 -0.34
N PHE A 497 -2.52 -0.39 0.74
CA PHE A 497 -2.36 0.07 2.10
C PHE A 497 -1.39 -0.81 2.90
N HIS A 498 -1.15 -0.47 4.16
CA HIS A 498 -0.17 -1.12 5.04
C HIS A 498 -0.65 -2.43 5.70
N TYR A 499 -1.93 -2.79 5.58
CA TYR A 499 -2.59 -3.86 6.37
C TYR A 499 -2.01 -5.27 6.18
N LEU A 500 -1.20 -5.51 5.14
CA LEU A 500 -0.48 -6.78 4.96
C LEU A 500 0.92 -6.80 5.57
N ALA A 501 1.40 -5.71 6.15
CA ALA A 501 2.77 -5.61 6.65
C ALA A 501 3.14 -6.77 7.60
N THR A 502 2.27 -7.08 8.57
CA THR A 502 2.52 -8.14 9.58
C THR A 502 2.30 -9.55 9.04
N ALA A 503 1.38 -9.73 8.09
CA ALA A 503 1.09 -11.03 7.49
C ALA A 503 2.17 -11.49 6.50
N ALA A 504 2.79 -10.57 5.77
CA ALA A 504 3.75 -10.87 4.70
C ALA A 504 4.94 -11.75 5.14
N PRO A 505 5.70 -11.46 6.23
CA PRO A 505 6.80 -12.30 6.67
C PRO A 505 6.35 -13.68 7.14
N LEU A 506 5.15 -13.78 7.72
CA LEU A 506 4.55 -15.04 8.18
C LEU A 506 4.13 -15.91 6.99
N LEU A 507 3.50 -15.31 5.98
CA LEU A 507 3.16 -15.98 4.71
C LEU A 507 4.42 -16.48 4.00
N ALA A 508 5.46 -15.66 3.90
CA ALA A 508 6.70 -16.06 3.25
C ALA A 508 7.42 -17.19 4.01
N ALA A 509 7.38 -17.21 5.33
CA ALA A 509 7.88 -18.33 6.12
C ALA A 509 7.00 -19.57 5.93
N GLY A 510 5.68 -19.41 5.80
CA GLY A 510 4.75 -20.46 5.40
C GLY A 510 5.07 -21.03 4.01
N ALA A 511 5.48 -20.18 3.06
CA ALA A 511 5.92 -20.63 1.73
C ALA A 511 7.20 -21.47 1.80
N VAL A 512 8.17 -21.13 2.68
CA VAL A 512 9.34 -22.00 2.94
C VAL A 512 8.89 -23.36 3.45
N ALA A 513 7.91 -23.39 4.37
CA ALA A 513 7.37 -24.65 4.89
C ALA A 513 6.64 -25.45 3.80
N GLY A 514 5.86 -24.81 2.93
CA GLY A 514 5.20 -25.43 1.79
C GLY A 514 6.19 -26.01 0.77
N LEU A 515 7.26 -25.26 0.44
CA LEU A 515 8.36 -25.77 -0.40
C LEU A 515 9.07 -26.96 0.25
N ALA A 516 9.19 -26.99 1.58
CA ALA A 516 9.77 -28.14 2.29
C ALA A 516 8.87 -29.39 2.17
N VAL A 517 7.54 -29.23 2.19
CA VAL A 517 6.57 -30.32 1.91
C VAL A 517 6.77 -30.82 0.48
N VAL A 518 6.83 -29.94 -0.52
CA VAL A 518 7.08 -30.33 -1.91
C VAL A 518 8.43 -31.04 -2.05
N ARG A 519 9.49 -30.52 -1.43
CA ARG A 519 10.81 -31.14 -1.44
C ARG A 519 10.80 -32.56 -0.90
N SER A 520 10.06 -32.81 0.20
CA SER A 520 9.97 -34.14 0.80
C SER A 520 9.17 -35.13 -0.04
N ALA A 521 8.13 -34.66 -0.73
CA ALA A 521 7.26 -35.49 -1.54
C ALA A 521 7.80 -35.69 -2.97
N ARG A 522 8.35 -34.64 -3.59
CA ARG A 522 8.77 -34.62 -5.00
C ARG A 522 9.92 -33.64 -5.22
N ARG A 523 11.13 -34.03 -4.81
CA ARG A 523 12.34 -33.19 -4.85
C ARG A 523 12.63 -32.58 -6.24
N GLN A 524 12.29 -33.24 -7.31
CA GLN A 524 12.48 -32.79 -8.69
C GLN A 524 11.72 -31.49 -9.02
N TRP A 525 10.60 -31.20 -8.31
CA TRP A 525 9.80 -30.01 -8.53
C TRP A 525 10.33 -28.77 -7.78
N LEU A 526 11.29 -28.94 -6.87
CA LEU A 526 11.79 -27.81 -6.06
C LEU A 526 12.42 -26.71 -6.92
N ALA A 527 13.32 -27.05 -7.83
CA ALA A 527 14.00 -26.06 -8.66
C ALA A 527 13.05 -25.34 -9.63
N PRO A 528 12.16 -26.03 -10.39
CA PRO A 528 11.15 -25.35 -11.20
C PRO A 528 10.23 -24.42 -10.40
N LEU A 529 9.79 -24.86 -9.21
CA LEU A 529 8.93 -24.02 -8.35
C LEU A 529 9.66 -22.79 -7.80
N LEU A 530 10.94 -22.88 -7.48
CA LEU A 530 11.73 -21.72 -7.04
C LEU A 530 11.88 -20.69 -8.17
N VAL A 531 12.10 -21.16 -9.41
CA VAL A 531 12.13 -20.28 -10.59
C VAL A 531 10.76 -19.63 -10.79
N LEU A 532 9.69 -20.43 -10.78
CA LEU A 532 8.33 -19.94 -10.95
C LEU A 532 7.94 -18.95 -9.84
N LEU A 533 8.36 -19.20 -8.60
CA LEU A 533 8.14 -18.30 -7.47
C LEU A 533 8.74 -16.91 -7.73
N VAL A 534 9.99 -16.84 -8.18
CA VAL A 534 10.65 -15.57 -8.48
C VAL A 534 9.98 -14.87 -9.67
N VAL A 535 9.62 -15.63 -10.72
CA VAL A 535 8.95 -15.08 -11.91
C VAL A 535 7.58 -14.52 -11.56
N VAL A 536 6.76 -15.27 -10.82
CA VAL A 536 5.40 -14.81 -10.45
C VAL A 536 5.46 -13.67 -9.46
N ALA A 537 6.37 -13.71 -8.47
CA ALA A 537 6.58 -12.59 -7.56
C ALA A 537 7.05 -11.33 -8.31
N GLY A 538 7.98 -11.48 -9.26
CA GLY A 538 8.43 -10.39 -10.13
C GLY A 538 7.31 -9.83 -11.02
N PHE A 539 6.51 -10.72 -11.62
CA PHE A 539 5.34 -10.31 -12.42
C PHE A 539 4.29 -9.56 -11.59
N THR A 540 3.97 -10.08 -10.41
CA THR A 540 3.01 -9.41 -9.51
C THR A 540 3.54 -8.09 -8.98
N SER A 541 4.85 -7.98 -8.69
CA SER A 541 5.51 -6.72 -8.36
C SER A 541 5.40 -5.70 -9.49
N TRP A 542 5.66 -6.13 -10.72
CA TRP A 542 5.54 -5.27 -11.91
C TRP A 542 4.09 -4.83 -12.15
N ARG A 543 3.12 -5.75 -12.03
CA ARG A 543 1.72 -5.49 -12.40
C ARG A 543 0.93 -4.75 -11.31
N TYR A 544 1.22 -5.02 -10.04
CA TYR A 544 0.42 -4.59 -8.88
C TYR A 544 1.23 -3.88 -7.80
N GLY A 545 2.54 -3.75 -7.96
CA GLY A 545 3.39 -3.04 -7.01
C GLY A 545 3.48 -1.54 -7.30
N PRO A 546 3.91 -0.73 -6.31
CA PRO A 546 4.10 0.72 -6.44
C PRO A 546 5.52 1.11 -6.85
N ALA A 547 6.43 0.15 -6.97
CA ALA A 547 7.87 0.40 -7.17
C ALA A 547 8.17 1.10 -8.51
N PRO A 548 9.31 1.79 -8.66
CA PRO A 548 9.66 2.49 -9.91
C PRO A 548 9.73 1.60 -11.17
N TRP A 549 9.87 0.28 -10.97
CA TRP A 549 9.81 -0.71 -12.07
C TRP A 549 8.43 -1.28 -12.32
N ALA A 550 7.42 -0.86 -11.55
CA ALA A 550 6.05 -1.31 -11.74
C ALA A 550 5.47 -0.75 -13.04
N ARG A 551 4.40 -1.36 -13.52
CA ARG A 551 3.64 -0.86 -14.66
C ARG A 551 3.06 0.52 -14.38
N ASP A 552 2.53 0.68 -13.17
CA ASP A 552 1.87 1.90 -12.68
C ASP A 552 2.61 2.34 -11.40
N PRO A 553 3.82 2.96 -11.52
CA PRO A 553 4.63 3.30 -10.36
C PRO A 553 4.02 4.47 -9.59
N VAL A 554 4.06 4.38 -8.28
CA VAL A 554 3.68 5.53 -7.43
C VAL A 554 4.83 6.52 -7.40
N ALA A 555 4.62 7.65 -8.01
CA ALA A 555 5.55 8.76 -7.98
C ALA A 555 4.81 10.07 -7.71
N ILE A 556 5.28 10.84 -6.76
CA ILE A 556 4.81 12.21 -6.55
C ILE A 556 5.59 13.11 -7.51
N PRO A 557 4.96 13.70 -8.53
CA PRO A 557 5.65 14.58 -9.46
C PRO A 557 6.13 15.85 -8.74
N ALA A 558 7.22 16.46 -9.24
CA ALA A 558 7.59 17.78 -8.79
C ALA A 558 6.59 18.79 -9.36
N GLY A 559 5.98 19.57 -8.50
CA GLY A 559 5.04 20.60 -8.90
C GLY A 559 5.62 22.02 -8.84
N PRO A 560 5.12 22.97 -9.64
CA PRO A 560 5.52 24.37 -9.55
C PRO A 560 5.21 24.95 -8.17
N THR A 561 4.19 24.46 -7.51
CA THR A 561 3.71 24.87 -6.17
C THR A 561 4.64 24.41 -5.05
N ASP A 562 5.51 23.42 -5.25
CA ASP A 562 6.39 22.89 -4.18
C ASP A 562 7.33 23.95 -3.58
N GLN A 563 7.80 24.88 -4.41
CA GLN A 563 8.63 25.97 -3.92
C GLN A 563 7.80 26.94 -3.08
N VAL A 564 6.59 27.27 -3.50
CA VAL A 564 5.70 28.17 -2.78
C VAL A 564 5.26 27.53 -1.46
N ARG A 565 5.00 26.22 -1.43
CA ARG A 565 4.74 25.49 -0.18
C ARG A 565 5.91 25.59 0.79
N ARG A 566 7.16 25.42 0.33
CA ARG A 566 8.36 25.60 1.17
C ARG A 566 8.51 27.02 1.69
N GLU A 567 8.25 28.04 0.86
CA GLU A 567 8.23 29.44 1.27
C GLU A 567 7.14 29.69 2.31
N ALA A 568 5.94 29.14 2.12
CA ALA A 568 4.82 29.22 3.06
C ALA A 568 5.17 28.63 4.43
N LEU A 569 5.80 27.44 4.44
CA LEU A 569 6.23 26.79 5.69
C LEU A 569 7.28 27.63 6.43
N ALA A 570 8.17 28.31 5.71
CA ALA A 570 9.21 29.16 6.31
C ALA A 570 8.64 30.46 6.97
N LEU A 571 7.41 30.85 6.64
CA LEU A 571 6.72 31.99 7.28
C LEU A 571 6.12 31.59 8.63
N VAL A 572 5.95 30.32 8.93
CA VAL A 572 5.37 29.83 10.19
C VAL A 572 6.45 29.78 11.26
N ALA A 573 6.33 30.66 12.26
CA ALA A 573 7.29 30.71 13.35
C ALA A 573 7.45 29.36 14.08
N ASP A 574 8.66 29.05 14.50
CA ASP A 574 8.99 27.82 15.20
C ASP A 574 8.14 27.66 16.47
N GLY A 575 7.55 26.49 16.64
CA GLY A 575 6.72 26.14 17.79
C GLY A 575 5.37 26.86 17.89
N ALA A 576 5.05 27.79 16.96
CA ALA A 576 3.77 28.49 16.98
C ALA A 576 2.60 27.54 16.65
N PRO A 577 1.45 27.66 17.32
CA PRO A 577 0.25 26.90 16.97
C PRO A 577 -0.21 27.19 15.54
N VAL A 578 -0.46 26.13 14.76
CA VAL A 578 -0.81 26.24 13.34
C VAL A 578 -1.92 25.27 12.95
N SER A 579 -2.82 25.71 12.08
CA SER A 579 -3.74 24.85 11.33
C SER A 579 -3.25 24.78 9.89
N ALA A 580 -2.98 23.57 9.40
CA ALA A 580 -2.35 23.37 8.10
C ALA A 580 -3.08 22.31 7.27
N GLN A 581 -3.00 22.46 5.95
CA GLN A 581 -3.51 21.42 5.02
C GLN A 581 -2.89 20.07 5.33
N TYR A 582 -3.65 19.00 5.11
CA TYR A 582 -3.26 17.62 5.44
C TYR A 582 -1.85 17.21 4.98
N ASN A 583 -1.42 17.67 3.80
CA ASN A 583 -0.12 17.38 3.21
C ASN A 583 1.02 18.31 3.71
N LEU A 584 0.69 19.40 4.39
CA LEU A 584 1.65 20.32 5.00
C LEU A 584 1.93 19.98 6.47
N VAL A 585 0.99 19.34 7.14
CA VAL A 585 1.09 18.94 8.56
C VAL A 585 2.37 18.16 8.88
N PRO A 586 2.82 17.15 8.10
CA PRO A 586 4.05 16.41 8.42
C PRO A 586 5.33 17.26 8.40
N HIS A 587 5.30 18.42 7.73
CA HIS A 587 6.42 19.39 7.71
C HIS A 587 6.38 20.39 8.88
N LEU A 588 5.29 20.37 9.65
CA LEU A 588 5.04 21.25 10.79
C LEU A 588 4.88 20.47 12.11
N GLY A 589 5.10 19.17 12.13
CA GLY A 589 4.80 18.26 13.26
C GLY A 589 5.60 18.52 14.54
N HIS A 590 6.77 19.16 14.46
CA HIS A 590 7.66 19.38 15.61
C HIS A 590 7.25 20.57 16.48
N ARG A 591 5.97 20.58 16.89
CA ARG A 591 5.36 21.58 17.77
C ARG A 591 4.29 20.96 18.66
N VAL A 592 3.91 21.68 19.71
CA VAL A 592 2.90 21.18 20.65
C VAL A 592 1.51 21.17 20.00
N GLU A 593 1.23 22.22 19.19
CA GLU A 593 -0.07 22.39 18.57
C GLU A 593 0.07 22.54 17.05
N VAL A 594 -0.31 21.49 16.33
CA VAL A 594 -0.54 21.48 14.90
C VAL A 594 -1.88 20.80 14.63
N TYR A 595 -2.74 21.44 13.90
CA TYR A 595 -4.07 20.96 13.56
C TYR A 595 -4.14 20.71 12.06
N GLU A 596 -4.87 19.70 11.66
CA GLU A 596 -5.22 19.52 10.26
C GLU A 596 -6.43 20.40 9.94
N PHE A 597 -6.28 21.32 8.99
CA PHE A 597 -7.36 22.22 8.58
C PHE A 597 -8.55 21.41 8.05
N PRO A 598 -9.80 21.72 8.44
CA PRO A 598 -10.30 22.95 9.08
C PRO A 598 -10.27 22.97 10.62
N ASN A 599 -9.69 21.97 11.30
CA ASN A 599 -9.52 22.07 12.75
C ASN A 599 -8.55 23.20 13.11
N PRO A 600 -8.78 23.98 14.19
CA PRO A 600 -9.84 23.85 15.19
C PRO A 600 -11.08 24.71 14.90
N PHE A 601 -11.25 25.30 13.73
CA PHE A 601 -12.40 26.16 13.39
C PHE A 601 -13.70 25.34 13.25
N ARG A 602 -13.60 24.17 12.66
CA ARG A 602 -14.67 23.19 12.49
C ARG A 602 -14.11 21.80 12.82
N ALA A 603 -14.80 21.08 13.69
CA ALA A 603 -14.37 19.74 14.07
C ALA A 603 -14.53 18.77 12.87
N VAL A 604 -13.42 18.16 12.46
CA VAL A 604 -13.39 17.12 11.42
C VAL A 604 -12.37 16.07 11.83
N ASN A 605 -12.82 14.83 11.99
CA ASN A 605 -11.98 13.71 12.34
C ASN A 605 -11.08 13.97 13.57
N TRP A 606 -11.55 14.73 14.57
CA TRP A 606 -10.80 15.12 15.75
C TRP A 606 -11.43 14.57 17.02
N GLY A 607 -10.61 14.07 17.93
CA GLY A 607 -11.09 13.45 19.17
C GLY A 607 -11.58 12.01 18.97
N LEU A 608 -12.18 11.45 20.01
CA LEU A 608 -12.62 10.05 20.04
C LEU A 608 -13.85 9.79 19.16
N ASP A 609 -14.76 10.76 19.09
CA ASP A 609 -15.96 10.65 18.28
C ASP A 609 -15.80 11.25 16.88
N GLY A 610 -14.62 11.85 16.60
CA GLY A 610 -14.29 12.40 15.29
C GLY A 610 -14.77 13.83 15.04
N ASP A 611 -15.56 14.41 15.95
CA ASP A 611 -16.18 15.74 15.85
C ASP A 611 -16.03 16.59 17.13
N GLU A 612 -15.11 16.23 18.00
CA GLU A 612 -14.84 16.95 19.25
C GLU A 612 -14.03 18.23 18.97
N HIS A 613 -14.46 19.35 19.49
CA HIS A 613 -13.72 20.59 19.40
C HIS A 613 -12.56 20.67 20.41
N PRO A 614 -11.36 21.05 19.98
CA PRO A 614 -10.23 21.29 20.88
C PRO A 614 -10.55 22.44 21.84
N PRO A 615 -10.53 22.24 23.17
CA PRO A 615 -10.77 23.32 24.13
C PRO A 615 -9.76 24.46 23.95
N ALA A 616 -10.24 25.71 23.84
CA ALA A 616 -9.44 26.93 23.74
C ALA A 616 -8.34 26.94 22.64
N ALA A 617 -8.41 26.03 21.66
CA ALA A 617 -7.42 25.92 20.58
C ALA A 617 -7.45 27.14 19.66
N LEU A 618 -8.64 27.67 19.36
CA LEU A 618 -8.82 28.85 18.53
C LEU A 618 -8.14 30.07 19.08
N ASP A 619 -8.15 30.26 20.41
CA ASP A 619 -7.55 31.45 21.05
C ASP A 619 -6.02 31.46 20.94
N ARG A 620 -5.42 30.27 20.92
CA ARG A 620 -3.97 30.08 20.80
C ARG A 620 -3.48 30.01 19.37
N LEU A 621 -4.36 29.73 18.40
CA LEU A 621 -3.99 29.55 17.00
C LEU A 621 -3.37 30.83 16.44
N ARG A 622 -2.18 30.68 15.83
CA ARG A 622 -1.39 31.80 15.29
C ARG A 622 -1.33 31.83 13.78
N PHE A 623 -1.28 30.66 13.14
CA PHE A 623 -1.11 30.54 11.70
C PHE A 623 -2.14 29.61 11.09
N VAL A 624 -2.53 29.91 9.84
CA VAL A 624 -3.26 29.01 8.94
C VAL A 624 -2.45 28.90 7.65
N VAL A 625 -2.18 27.66 7.21
CA VAL A 625 -1.42 27.38 5.97
C VAL A 625 -2.17 26.36 5.15
N VAL A 626 -2.73 26.77 4.03
CA VAL A 626 -3.58 25.91 3.19
C VAL A 626 -3.26 26.09 1.72
N GLN A 627 -3.67 25.10 0.93
CA GLN A 627 -3.66 25.17 -0.52
C GLN A 627 -5.12 25.14 -0.99
N ARG A 628 -5.56 26.22 -1.66
CA ARG A 628 -6.98 26.50 -1.95
C ARG A 628 -7.62 25.47 -2.88
N ASP A 629 -6.86 25.01 -3.88
CA ASP A 629 -7.31 23.99 -4.84
C ASP A 629 -7.51 22.59 -4.22
N LEU A 630 -6.95 22.34 -3.04
CA LEU A 630 -7.13 21.10 -2.28
C LEU A 630 -8.24 21.21 -1.21
N LEU A 631 -8.95 22.32 -1.13
CA LEU A 631 -10.02 22.52 -0.16
C LEU A 631 -11.38 22.19 -0.78
N GLY A 632 -12.20 21.43 -0.05
CA GLY A 632 -13.62 21.33 -0.35
C GLY A 632 -14.35 22.66 -0.16
N GLU A 633 -15.55 22.78 -0.72
CA GLU A 633 -16.31 24.04 -0.77
C GLU A 633 -16.50 24.68 0.61
N GLN A 634 -16.86 23.91 1.64
CA GLN A 634 -17.04 24.43 2.99
C GLN A 634 -15.75 25.01 3.58
N ASP A 635 -14.62 24.42 3.25
CA ASP A 635 -13.32 24.83 3.74
C ASP A 635 -12.79 26.05 2.96
N ARG A 636 -13.11 26.16 1.66
CA ARG A 636 -12.86 27.39 0.87
C ARG A 636 -13.63 28.57 1.47
N GLN A 637 -14.92 28.39 1.75
CA GLN A 637 -15.73 29.43 2.38
C GLN A 637 -15.22 29.82 3.77
N LEU A 638 -14.66 28.88 4.52
CA LEU A 638 -13.99 29.19 5.79
C LEU A 638 -12.72 30.02 5.55
N LEU A 639 -11.89 29.64 4.57
CA LEU A 639 -10.68 30.39 4.21
C LEU A 639 -11.03 31.82 3.79
N ASP A 640 -12.04 32.04 2.95
CA ASP A 640 -12.49 33.34 2.49
C ASP A 640 -12.95 34.25 3.65
N ARG A 641 -13.67 33.68 4.62
CA ARG A 641 -14.05 34.37 5.84
C ARG A 641 -12.82 34.76 6.66
N LEU A 642 -11.83 33.87 6.80
CA LEU A 642 -10.60 34.21 7.53
C LEU A 642 -9.77 35.28 6.82
N GLN A 643 -9.74 35.31 5.50
CA GLN A 643 -9.04 36.34 4.73
C GLN A 643 -9.71 37.73 4.85
N THR A 644 -11.01 37.78 5.09
CA THR A 644 -11.76 39.01 5.27
C THR A 644 -11.85 39.49 6.75
N ASP A 645 -11.53 38.58 7.69
CA ASP A 645 -11.56 38.90 9.12
C ASP A 645 -10.36 39.80 9.50
N PRO A 646 -10.59 41.00 10.11
CA PRO A 646 -9.51 41.89 10.51
C PRO A 646 -8.56 41.30 11.56
N ALA A 647 -8.96 40.25 12.27
CA ALA A 647 -8.09 39.50 13.20
C ALA A 647 -6.95 38.75 12.50
N TRP A 648 -7.04 38.55 11.22
CA TRP A 648 -6.04 37.83 10.42
C TRP A 648 -5.37 38.78 9.41
N ARG A 649 -4.11 38.52 9.09
CA ARG A 649 -3.43 39.15 7.95
C ARG A 649 -2.89 38.06 7.01
N THR A 650 -3.03 38.26 5.72
CA THR A 650 -2.43 37.43 4.71
C THR A 650 -0.94 37.73 4.59
N LEU A 651 -0.09 36.74 4.85
CA LEU A 651 1.36 36.81 4.66
C LEU A 651 1.78 36.37 3.27
N LEU A 652 1.05 35.42 2.69
CA LEU A 652 1.29 34.86 1.36
C LEU A 652 -0.05 34.46 0.75
N ASP A 653 -0.27 34.82 -0.50
CA ASP A 653 -1.34 34.28 -1.36
C ASP A 653 -0.78 34.18 -2.78
N ARG A 654 -0.30 32.97 -3.15
CA ARG A 654 0.36 32.76 -4.43
C ARG A 654 0.27 31.29 -4.83
N GLN A 655 -0.08 31.04 -6.11
CA GLN A 655 -0.22 29.68 -6.66
C GLN A 655 -1.07 28.78 -5.76
N GLU A 656 -2.27 29.25 -5.39
CA GLU A 656 -3.23 28.58 -4.52
C GLU A 656 -2.77 28.35 -3.06
N VAL A 657 -1.52 28.67 -2.71
CA VAL A 657 -1.02 28.54 -1.34
C VAL A 657 -1.26 29.84 -0.58
N VAL A 658 -1.93 29.73 0.56
CA VAL A 658 -2.32 30.85 1.43
C VAL A 658 -1.71 30.65 2.81
N VAL A 659 -1.07 31.71 3.34
CA VAL A 659 -0.61 31.79 4.73
C VAL A 659 -1.29 32.96 5.41
N LEU A 660 -2.01 32.69 6.49
CA LEU A 660 -2.61 33.70 7.35
C LEU A 660 -1.90 33.68 8.70
N GLU A 661 -1.69 34.87 9.26
CA GLU A 661 -1.20 35.08 10.62
C GLU A 661 -2.22 35.84 11.43
N ARG A 662 -2.50 35.39 12.64
CA ARG A 662 -3.38 36.12 13.58
C ARG A 662 -2.67 37.34 14.12
N ARG A 663 -3.31 38.51 14.03
CA ARG A 663 -2.81 39.75 14.61
C ARG A 663 -2.80 39.65 16.14
N GLU A 664 -1.76 40.16 16.78
CA GLU A 664 -1.77 40.28 18.24
C GLU A 664 -2.78 41.31 18.68
N ALA A 665 -3.60 40.97 19.67
CA ALA A 665 -4.53 41.91 20.25
C ALA A 665 -3.72 43.05 20.95
N GLY A 666 -3.54 44.19 20.28
CA GLY A 666 -2.87 45.36 20.86
C GLY A 666 -1.70 45.93 20.06
N GLY A 667 -1.52 45.57 18.78
CA GLY A 667 -0.58 46.26 17.88
C GLY A 667 -1.28 47.32 17.02
#